data_2326085df05abe6ac6ffe861bb767d50
#
_entry.id   2326085df05abe6ac6ffe861bb767d50
#
_cell.length_a   1.000
_cell.length_b   1.000
_cell.length_c   1.000
_cell.angle_alpha   90.00
_cell.angle_beta   90.00
_cell.angle_gamma   90.00
#
_symmetry.space_group_name_H-M   'P 1'
#
loop_
_entity.id
_entity.type
_entity.pdbx_description
1 polymer ?
#
loop_
_entity_poly.entity_id
_entity_poly.type
_entity_poly.pdbx_seq_one_letter_code
_entity_poly.pdbx_strand_id
1 'polypeptide(L)'
;TTYGFTIGGPIIKNKLFFFANGELQNTPAIANRWRASEDGVANADAYISRATVADLQKVSDIAKERYGYNTGSFSSFPSDNKNTKLLARIDWNINNNHRLALRYNYTKNTVWNAPNASSMDGGTRMSGSRTSQYAMSYANSMYSLDNLVHSLSFDLNSRFSATLSNQFLATFSKLDDVRGTNSSIFPFVDILKDNQNYISFGEELFTYNNAVHNTVWNIKDDVTYYTGNHKIMVGLNYEHQMADNQYLRNGTGYYRYTSLDDFVQGAAPEIVCLTYGYNGENEPASRVQYNKLGFYLQDEWNVRSDFKVTAGLRFDGLFFDNGDLMTNNAILDLDYNGRHIDTGKWPGNSLTVSPRIGFSWDILGNNTLKLRGGSGLFSGRLPLVFFTNMPTNGGMIQYQAQVNAKNAKDKGFTMDEFKGGILSTEALKQKLYDLGYPQTIKPEDGTVPSSICGVDPDFKMPQVWKSSIAVDYTVPVSFPLNVTVEGIYNKTLNAAMLKDWSQKDINGFTRFNGADNRPVFPSDATYTDEAGKSLPSAYMLENTSRGYGWSTSVTVNAAPAKWINLMAAYTHTVSKEVTSLPGSNASSVLNYLSTYEGVNNFRLHNGLNVTPDRFIASATINDKSGNHFSLIYETWRGGYNYSYMLANDINGDGYNYDAIYIPTDKQVADGSFRFVSEDDKTRFMDYVHNDSYLKNNQGKYAEPNSLYSPWVHRVDFSYKHDFNLNVCGAKHKLQLSFDMKNVLNFFNSSWGVSKHLNPAIGNEARILKYEGVDAEGFATFSTPESINGNTKTWTLNHAIGQCWYASIGIKYCFN
;
A
#
# COMPACT_ATOMS: atom_id res chain seq x y z
N THR A 1 -2.14 24.56 -9.59
CA THR A 1 -2.24 24.99 -10.99
C THR A 1 -2.10 23.80 -11.91
N THR A 2 -2.93 23.74 -12.97
CA THR A 2 -2.87 22.69 -14.00
C THR A 2 -2.85 23.34 -15.37
N TYR A 3 -1.92 22.93 -16.20
CA TYR A 3 -1.84 23.30 -17.61
C TYR A 3 -1.95 22.06 -18.48
N GLY A 4 -2.70 22.13 -19.57
CA GLY A 4 -2.86 21.00 -20.45
C GLY A 4 -3.13 21.39 -21.89
N PHE A 5 -2.75 20.51 -22.78
CA PHE A 5 -3.08 20.61 -24.21
C PHE A 5 -3.47 19.25 -24.77
N THR A 6 -4.27 19.28 -25.79
CA THR A 6 -4.62 18.11 -26.61
C THR A 6 -4.63 18.53 -28.06
N ILE A 7 -3.92 17.81 -28.91
CA ILE A 7 -3.89 18.05 -30.35
C ILE A 7 -4.00 16.72 -31.09
N GLY A 8 -4.76 16.67 -32.15
CA GLY A 8 -4.87 15.48 -32.98
C GLY A 8 -5.50 15.80 -34.33
N GLY A 9 -5.21 14.98 -35.30
CA GLY A 9 -5.75 15.11 -36.63
C GLY A 9 -5.13 14.16 -37.65
N PRO A 10 -5.54 14.22 -38.89
CA PRO A 10 -4.96 13.42 -39.97
C PRO A 10 -3.59 13.98 -40.39
N ILE A 11 -2.56 13.14 -40.40
CA ILE A 11 -1.31 13.38 -41.15
C ILE A 11 -1.56 13.09 -42.62
N ILE A 12 -2.25 11.99 -42.90
CA ILE A 12 -2.74 11.63 -44.24
C ILE A 12 -4.23 11.37 -44.12
N LYS A 13 -5.06 12.12 -44.83
CA LYS A 13 -6.52 12.03 -44.74
C LYS A 13 -7.00 10.58 -44.93
N ASN A 14 -7.85 10.11 -44.02
CA ASN A 14 -8.43 8.77 -43.96
C ASN A 14 -7.40 7.62 -43.77
N LYS A 15 -6.09 7.90 -43.67
CA LYS A 15 -5.06 6.85 -43.63
C LYS A 15 -4.17 6.90 -42.42
N LEU A 16 -3.66 8.06 -42.03
CA LEU A 16 -2.71 8.19 -40.92
C LEU A 16 -3.12 9.36 -40.03
N PHE A 17 -3.28 9.08 -38.75
CA PHE A 17 -3.71 10.06 -37.76
C PHE A 17 -2.71 10.09 -36.61
N PHE A 18 -2.59 11.24 -35.99
CA PHE A 18 -1.87 11.41 -34.75
C PHE A 18 -2.77 12.01 -33.67
N PHE A 19 -2.40 11.74 -32.42
CA PHE A 19 -2.99 12.35 -31.24
C PHE A 19 -1.89 12.56 -30.19
N ALA A 20 -1.84 13.74 -29.59
CA ALA A 20 -0.94 14.06 -28.48
C ALA A 20 -1.70 14.79 -27.38
N ASN A 21 -1.39 14.46 -26.15
CA ASN A 21 -1.92 15.12 -24.94
C ASN A 21 -0.79 15.35 -23.97
N GLY A 22 -0.80 16.52 -23.28
CA GLY A 22 0.12 16.84 -22.22
C GLY A 22 -0.63 17.53 -21.06
N GLU A 23 -0.30 17.15 -19.82
CA GLU A 23 -0.82 17.77 -18.60
C GLU A 23 0.33 17.97 -17.60
N LEU A 24 0.45 19.17 -17.07
CA LEU A 24 1.37 19.55 -16.01
C LEU A 24 0.56 20.07 -14.83
N GLN A 25 0.69 19.45 -13.67
CA GLN A 25 0.00 19.84 -12.45
C GLN A 25 1.01 20.15 -11.35
N ASN A 26 0.83 21.27 -10.67
CA ASN A 26 1.50 21.61 -9.43
C ASN A 26 0.45 21.88 -8.35
N THR A 27 0.51 21.09 -7.28
CA THR A 27 -0.40 21.21 -6.13
C THR A 27 0.43 21.56 -4.90
N PRO A 28 0.25 22.75 -4.30
CA PRO A 28 0.90 23.10 -3.05
C PRO A 28 0.58 22.08 -1.96
N ALA A 29 1.59 21.65 -1.22
CA ALA A 29 1.48 20.73 -0.11
C ALA A 29 2.40 21.20 1.04
N ILE A 30 2.28 20.59 2.20
CA ILE A 30 3.10 20.86 3.37
C ILE A 30 3.70 19.54 3.83
N ALA A 31 5.00 19.37 3.59
CA ALA A 31 5.72 18.17 4.02
C ALA A 31 6.32 18.32 5.43
N ASN A 32 6.64 19.53 5.87
CA ASN A 32 7.09 19.83 7.23
C ASN A 32 6.46 21.15 7.72
N ARG A 33 5.86 21.12 8.91
CA ARG A 33 5.20 22.27 9.56
C ARG A 33 6.02 22.89 10.69
N TRP A 34 7.01 22.15 11.21
CA TRP A 34 7.77 22.54 12.39
C TRP A 34 8.74 23.70 12.08
N ARG A 35 8.85 24.60 13.03
CA ARG A 35 9.74 25.77 12.98
C ARG A 35 10.68 25.76 14.19
N ALA A 36 11.86 26.32 14.02
CA ALA A 36 12.81 26.53 15.11
C ALA A 36 12.30 27.58 16.10
N SER A 37 12.69 27.43 17.35
CA SER A 37 12.48 28.45 18.39
C SER A 37 13.68 29.42 18.46
N GLU A 38 13.45 30.60 19.03
CA GLU A 38 14.54 31.52 19.37
C GLU A 38 15.15 31.22 20.75
N ASP A 39 14.33 30.74 21.68
CA ASP A 39 14.65 30.62 23.12
C ASP A 39 14.75 29.13 23.60
N GLY A 40 14.52 28.19 22.73
CA GLY A 40 14.52 26.75 23.06
C GLY A 40 13.23 26.24 23.71
N VAL A 41 12.17 27.06 23.76
CA VAL A 41 10.87 26.68 24.30
C VAL A 41 9.99 26.13 23.19
N ALA A 42 9.56 24.85 23.35
CA ALA A 42 8.68 24.19 22.40
C ALA A 42 7.22 24.65 22.59
N ASN A 43 6.49 24.71 21.48
CA ASN A 43 5.04 24.90 21.47
C ASN A 43 4.41 23.98 20.39
N ALA A 44 3.85 22.86 20.82
CA ALA A 44 3.30 21.86 19.90
C ALA A 44 2.09 22.37 19.10
N ASP A 45 1.23 23.20 19.72
CA ASP A 45 0.04 23.76 19.08
C ASP A 45 0.40 24.76 17.95
N ALA A 46 1.52 25.45 18.11
CA ALA A 46 2.04 26.38 17.12
C ALA A 46 3.09 25.75 16.18
N TYR A 47 3.36 24.45 16.29
CA TYR A 47 4.43 23.74 15.57
C TYR A 47 5.81 24.38 15.76
N ILE A 48 6.15 24.79 16.98
CA ILE A 48 7.48 25.32 17.35
C ILE A 48 8.25 24.20 18.07
N SER A 49 9.43 23.88 17.54
CA SER A 49 10.35 22.92 18.12
C SER A 49 11.24 23.57 19.20
N ARG A 50 11.74 22.79 20.16
CA ARG A 50 12.78 23.26 21.09
C ARG A 50 14.15 23.47 20.43
N ALA A 51 14.35 23.02 19.17
CA ALA A 51 15.58 23.25 18.43
C ALA A 51 15.69 24.74 18.11
N THR A 52 16.82 25.36 18.55
CA THR A 52 17.01 26.80 18.39
C THR A 52 17.55 27.15 17.01
N VAL A 53 17.19 28.36 16.55
CA VAL A 53 17.78 28.97 15.34
C VAL A 53 19.30 29.00 15.43
N ALA A 54 19.86 29.38 16.60
CA ALA A 54 21.30 29.44 16.83
C ALA A 54 22.00 28.05 16.68
N ASP A 55 21.44 27.02 17.28
CA ASP A 55 22.02 25.68 17.19
C ASP A 55 21.91 25.11 15.79
N LEU A 56 20.80 25.32 15.11
CA LEU A 56 20.64 24.91 13.72
C LEU A 56 21.63 25.61 12.80
N GLN A 57 21.82 26.93 12.97
CA GLN A 57 22.82 27.65 12.19
C GLN A 57 24.22 27.13 12.47
N LYS A 58 24.60 26.92 13.74
CA LYS A 58 25.89 26.37 14.15
C LYS A 58 26.16 24.99 13.51
N VAL A 59 25.18 24.08 13.49
CA VAL A 59 25.31 22.76 12.85
C VAL A 59 25.50 22.91 11.34
N SER A 60 24.73 23.80 10.70
CA SER A 60 24.84 24.05 9.26
C SER A 60 26.21 24.61 8.88
N ASP A 61 26.74 25.57 9.68
CA ASP A 61 28.07 26.13 9.46
C ASP A 61 29.18 25.07 9.60
N ILE A 62 29.13 24.26 10.65
CA ILE A 62 30.07 23.15 10.85
C ILE A 62 30.00 22.13 9.71
N ALA A 63 28.80 21.76 9.27
CA ALA A 63 28.59 20.85 8.16
C ALA A 63 29.25 21.37 6.87
N LYS A 64 29.12 22.68 6.61
CA LYS A 64 29.72 23.34 5.45
C LYS A 64 31.24 23.49 5.59
N GLU A 65 31.74 23.97 6.73
CA GLU A 65 33.14 24.30 6.92
C GLU A 65 34.03 23.05 7.04
N ARG A 66 33.58 22.02 7.79
CA ARG A 66 34.40 20.82 8.04
C ARG A 66 34.25 19.77 6.95
N TYR A 67 33.04 19.64 6.39
CA TYR A 67 32.70 18.52 5.51
C TYR A 67 32.31 18.94 4.09
N GLY A 68 32.21 20.26 3.82
CA GLY A 68 31.76 20.80 2.53
C GLY A 68 30.28 20.47 2.23
N TYR A 69 29.52 20.04 3.25
CA TYR A 69 28.13 19.61 3.07
C TYR A 69 27.15 20.77 3.25
N ASN A 70 26.27 20.92 2.28
CA ASN A 70 25.16 21.89 2.36
C ASN A 70 23.91 21.22 2.95
N THR A 71 23.50 21.62 4.15
CA THR A 71 22.30 21.09 4.81
C THR A 71 20.98 21.54 4.16
N GLY A 72 21.02 22.60 3.37
CA GLY A 72 19.82 23.32 2.93
C GLY A 72 19.19 24.17 4.04
N SER A 73 18.02 24.73 3.78
CA SER A 73 17.28 25.57 4.73
C SER A 73 16.67 24.75 5.88
N PHE A 74 16.56 25.34 7.06
CA PHE A 74 15.77 24.82 8.18
C PHE A 74 14.44 25.58 8.38
N SER A 75 14.09 26.50 7.46
CA SER A 75 12.85 27.29 7.49
C SER A 75 12.03 27.19 6.21
N SER A 76 12.60 26.70 5.11
CA SER A 76 11.92 26.51 3.84
C SER A 76 12.19 25.10 3.32
N PHE A 77 11.14 24.35 3.09
CA PHE A 77 11.22 22.93 2.74
C PHE A 77 10.58 22.66 1.38
N PRO A 78 11.12 21.72 0.58
CA PRO A 78 10.44 21.26 -0.63
C PRO A 78 9.11 20.59 -0.24
N SER A 79 8.01 20.93 -0.90
CA SER A 79 6.70 20.47 -0.50
C SER A 79 5.70 20.28 -1.63
N ASP A 80 5.84 20.99 -2.77
CA ASP A 80 4.88 20.92 -3.86
C ASP A 80 4.80 19.51 -4.47
N ASN A 81 3.58 18.99 -4.59
CA ASN A 81 3.30 17.79 -5.36
C ASN A 81 3.22 18.13 -6.84
N LYS A 82 4.06 17.48 -7.65
CA LYS A 82 4.13 17.68 -9.10
C LYS A 82 3.67 16.43 -9.85
N ASN A 83 2.86 16.63 -10.88
CA ASN A 83 2.42 15.55 -11.76
C ASN A 83 2.57 15.98 -13.22
N THR A 84 3.23 15.12 -14.00
CA THR A 84 3.41 15.29 -15.46
C THR A 84 2.84 14.09 -16.17
N LYS A 85 1.96 14.31 -17.15
CA LYS A 85 1.39 13.26 -17.98
C LYS A 85 1.54 13.62 -19.44
N LEU A 86 2.06 12.71 -20.24
CA LEU A 86 2.17 12.84 -21.68
C LEU A 86 1.61 11.58 -22.36
N LEU A 87 0.90 11.78 -23.44
CA LEU A 87 0.41 10.71 -24.31
C LEU A 87 0.64 11.08 -25.75
N ALA A 88 1.20 10.15 -26.51
CA ALA A 88 1.31 10.23 -27.97
C ALA A 88 0.73 8.97 -28.59
N ARG A 89 -0.03 9.12 -29.67
CA ARG A 89 -0.65 8.02 -30.40
C ARG A 89 -0.60 8.27 -31.92
N ILE A 90 -0.34 7.20 -32.62
CA ILE A 90 -0.45 7.15 -34.09
C ILE A 90 -1.43 6.03 -34.45
N ASP A 91 -2.42 6.34 -35.27
CA ASP A 91 -3.37 5.38 -35.83
C ASP A 91 -3.14 5.33 -37.36
N TRP A 92 -2.80 4.15 -37.85
CA TRP A 92 -2.52 3.92 -39.26
C TRP A 92 -3.48 2.89 -39.87
N ASN A 93 -4.38 3.35 -40.71
CA ASN A 93 -5.14 2.49 -41.62
C ASN A 93 -4.22 2.07 -42.78
N ILE A 94 -3.47 0.97 -42.60
CA ILE A 94 -2.52 0.47 -43.61
C ILE A 94 -3.27 0.22 -44.92
N ASN A 95 -4.42 -0.46 -44.82
CA ASN A 95 -5.41 -0.67 -45.85
C ASN A 95 -6.78 -0.96 -45.20
N ASN A 96 -7.79 -1.37 -45.97
CA ASN A 96 -9.14 -1.66 -45.52
C ASN A 96 -9.21 -2.83 -44.50
N ASN A 97 -8.19 -3.68 -44.48
CA ASN A 97 -8.16 -4.91 -43.69
C ASN A 97 -7.19 -4.85 -42.52
N HIS A 98 -6.25 -3.92 -42.50
CA HIS A 98 -5.20 -3.84 -41.48
C HIS A 98 -5.14 -2.44 -40.89
N ARG A 99 -5.28 -2.36 -39.57
CA ARG A 99 -5.17 -1.14 -38.77
C ARG A 99 -4.14 -1.32 -37.69
N LEU A 100 -3.22 -0.36 -37.57
CA LEU A 100 -2.18 -0.31 -36.58
C LEU A 100 -2.43 0.89 -35.66
N ALA A 101 -2.36 0.68 -34.36
CA ALA A 101 -2.24 1.75 -33.38
C ALA A 101 -0.93 1.60 -32.59
N LEU A 102 -0.16 2.68 -32.56
CA LEU A 102 1.02 2.80 -31.71
C LEU A 102 0.75 3.86 -30.65
N ARG A 103 0.94 3.55 -29.37
CA ARG A 103 0.68 4.47 -28.26
C ARG A 103 1.84 4.46 -27.28
N TYR A 104 2.26 5.66 -26.85
CA TYR A 104 3.20 5.87 -25.78
C TYR A 104 2.56 6.71 -24.69
N ASN A 105 2.70 6.29 -23.43
CA ASN A 105 2.31 7.04 -22.25
C ASN A 105 3.52 7.26 -21.36
N TYR A 106 3.59 8.47 -20.81
CA TYR A 106 4.54 8.85 -19.77
C TYR A 106 3.78 9.50 -18.62
N THR A 107 4.08 9.08 -17.39
CA THR A 107 3.57 9.73 -16.20
C THR A 107 4.72 9.83 -15.18
N LYS A 108 4.89 11.02 -14.59
CA LYS A 108 5.76 11.23 -13.44
C LYS A 108 4.97 11.94 -12.33
N ASN A 109 5.00 11.38 -11.13
CA ASN A 109 4.45 12.00 -9.94
C ASN A 109 5.56 12.14 -8.90
N THR A 110 5.64 13.31 -8.23
CA THR A 110 6.63 13.61 -7.18
C THR A 110 5.90 14.11 -5.93
N VAL A 111 6.15 13.48 -4.78
CA VAL A 111 5.60 13.87 -3.47
C VAL A 111 6.74 13.95 -2.46
N TRP A 112 6.84 15.07 -1.72
CA TRP A 112 7.87 15.31 -0.73
C TRP A 112 7.45 14.86 0.67
N ASN A 113 8.40 14.31 1.42
CA ASN A 113 8.23 13.79 2.78
C ASN A 113 9.36 14.28 3.71
N ALA A 114 9.01 14.42 4.99
CA ALA A 114 10.00 14.65 6.05
C ALA A 114 10.84 13.40 6.31
N PRO A 115 12.02 13.50 6.94
CA PRO A 115 12.85 12.36 7.28
C PRO A 115 12.09 11.33 8.11
N ASN A 116 12.35 10.05 7.86
CA ASN A 116 11.67 8.94 8.53
C ASN A 116 11.92 8.93 10.04
N ALA A 117 10.86 8.67 10.80
CA ALA A 117 10.87 8.66 12.27
C ALA A 117 11.02 7.26 12.88
N SER A 118 10.91 6.18 12.10
CA SER A 118 10.81 4.81 12.61
C SER A 118 12.15 4.17 12.97
N SER A 119 13.28 4.70 12.47
CA SER A 119 14.60 4.11 12.66
C SER A 119 15.20 4.45 14.02
N MET A 120 15.53 3.44 14.80
CA MET A 120 16.12 3.55 16.13
C MET A 120 17.53 3.02 16.26
N ASP A 121 18.10 2.32 15.32
CA ASP A 121 19.51 1.81 15.22
C ASP A 121 20.20 1.43 16.55
N GLY A 122 19.45 1.10 17.59
CA GLY A 122 19.99 0.81 18.93
C GLY A 122 20.32 2.08 19.74
N GLY A 123 21.09 1.93 20.81
CA GLY A 123 21.53 3.00 21.72
C GLY A 123 20.42 3.51 22.65
N THR A 124 20.61 4.72 23.20
CA THR A 124 19.81 5.27 24.30
C THR A 124 18.70 6.22 23.86
N ARG A 125 18.43 6.36 22.57
CA ARG A 125 17.43 7.28 22.03
C ARG A 125 15.99 6.89 22.42
N MET A 126 15.23 7.82 22.96
CA MET A 126 13.84 7.62 23.37
C MET A 126 12.84 7.68 22.21
N SER A 127 13.10 8.52 21.20
CA SER A 127 12.21 8.71 20.04
C SER A 127 13.00 8.89 18.75
N GLY A 128 12.50 8.29 17.68
CA GLY A 128 13.02 8.44 16.30
C GLY A 128 12.57 9.70 15.57
N SER A 129 11.61 10.46 16.10
CA SER A 129 11.07 11.63 15.41
C SER A 129 12.13 12.69 15.16
N ARG A 130 12.23 13.15 13.91
CA ARG A 130 13.21 14.14 13.44
C ARG A 130 12.59 15.50 13.09
N THR A 131 11.26 15.57 13.15
CA THR A 131 10.47 16.79 12.98
C THR A 131 9.33 16.76 13.99
N SER A 132 9.51 17.46 15.12
CA SER A 132 8.57 17.44 16.24
C SER A 132 8.82 18.62 17.18
N GLN A 133 8.06 18.72 18.25
CA GLN A 133 8.35 19.65 19.35
C GLN A 133 9.78 19.47 19.93
N TYR A 134 10.44 18.34 19.71
CA TYR A 134 11.77 18.03 20.26
C TYR A 134 12.89 18.21 19.24
N ALA A 135 12.61 18.11 17.95
CA ALA A 135 13.64 17.97 16.92
C ALA A 135 13.30 18.72 15.62
N MET A 136 14.37 19.15 14.94
CA MET A 136 14.33 19.73 13.60
C MET A 136 15.31 19.04 12.67
N SER A 137 15.00 19.07 11.38
CA SER A 137 15.90 18.69 10.28
C SER A 137 15.92 19.78 9.20
N TYR A 138 16.79 19.60 8.20
CA TYR A 138 16.98 20.56 7.11
C TYR A 138 16.31 20.11 5.82
N ALA A 139 16.20 21.03 4.85
CA ALA A 139 15.58 20.77 3.56
C ALA A 139 16.26 19.64 2.76
N ASN A 140 17.59 19.51 2.84
CA ASN A 140 18.32 18.44 2.16
C ASN A 140 18.25 17.08 2.86
N SER A 141 17.68 17.02 4.06
CA SER A 141 17.31 15.76 4.72
C SER A 141 15.91 15.26 4.36
N MET A 142 15.16 16.01 3.55
CA MET A 142 13.87 15.55 3.04
C MET A 142 14.06 14.66 1.81
N TYR A 143 13.09 13.82 1.56
CA TYR A 143 13.07 12.94 0.39
C TYR A 143 11.79 13.06 -0.41
N SER A 144 11.87 12.82 -1.71
CA SER A 144 10.68 12.65 -2.55
C SER A 144 10.38 11.17 -2.80
N LEU A 145 9.13 10.89 -3.10
CA LEU A 145 8.68 9.66 -3.75
C LEU A 145 8.34 10.01 -5.19
N ASP A 146 9.14 9.50 -6.12
CA ASP A 146 9.00 9.69 -7.54
C ASP A 146 8.45 8.40 -8.17
N ASN A 147 7.22 8.45 -8.72
CA ASN A 147 6.62 7.35 -9.44
C ASN A 147 6.68 7.68 -10.94
N LEU A 148 7.43 6.90 -11.70
CA LEU A 148 7.57 7.04 -13.15
C LEU A 148 6.93 5.86 -13.86
N VAL A 149 6.19 6.14 -14.93
CA VAL A 149 5.64 5.12 -15.81
C VAL A 149 5.93 5.46 -17.25
N HIS A 150 6.59 4.54 -17.92
CA HIS A 150 6.73 4.51 -19.37
C HIS A 150 5.95 3.31 -19.90
N SER A 151 5.05 3.51 -20.83
CA SER A 151 4.30 2.42 -21.46
C SER A 151 4.20 2.62 -22.96
N LEU A 152 4.61 1.62 -23.71
CA LEU A 152 4.51 1.55 -25.16
C LEU A 152 3.57 0.41 -25.54
N SER A 153 2.62 0.64 -26.41
CA SER A 153 1.77 -0.41 -26.97
C SER A 153 1.71 -0.36 -28.50
N PHE A 154 1.79 -1.53 -29.10
CA PHE A 154 1.62 -1.81 -30.50
C PHE A 154 0.40 -2.72 -30.66
N ASP A 155 -0.65 -2.27 -31.35
CA ASP A 155 -1.91 -2.99 -31.55
C ASP A 155 -2.22 -3.08 -33.05
N LEU A 156 -2.08 -4.27 -33.62
CA LEU A 156 -2.37 -4.56 -35.02
C LEU A 156 -3.63 -5.40 -35.14
N ASN A 157 -4.67 -4.81 -35.68
CA ASN A 157 -5.93 -5.46 -36.01
C ASN A 157 -6.01 -5.80 -37.50
N SER A 158 -6.20 -7.08 -37.80
CA SER A 158 -6.20 -7.63 -39.17
C SER A 158 -7.48 -8.41 -39.46
N ARG A 159 -8.10 -8.15 -40.56
CA ARG A 159 -9.22 -8.91 -41.07
C ARG A 159 -8.78 -9.67 -42.33
N PHE A 160 -8.50 -10.95 -42.20
CA PHE A 160 -8.01 -11.77 -43.32
C PHE A 160 -9.12 -12.19 -44.27
N SER A 161 -10.34 -12.37 -43.74
CA SER A 161 -11.53 -12.68 -44.53
C SER A 161 -12.81 -12.16 -43.87
N ALA A 162 -13.98 -12.46 -44.43
CA ALA A 162 -15.26 -12.18 -43.80
C ALA A 162 -15.44 -12.94 -42.47
N THR A 163 -14.77 -14.08 -42.33
CA THR A 163 -14.92 -14.99 -41.18
C THR A 163 -13.66 -15.11 -40.33
N LEU A 164 -12.54 -14.52 -40.70
CA LEU A 164 -11.29 -14.64 -39.95
C LEU A 164 -10.66 -13.30 -39.65
N SER A 165 -10.44 -13.02 -38.40
CA SER A 165 -9.73 -11.83 -37.92
C SER A 165 -8.65 -12.20 -36.91
N ASN A 166 -7.69 -11.27 -36.75
CA ASN A 166 -6.60 -11.40 -35.78
C ASN A 166 -6.37 -10.08 -35.07
N GLN A 167 -6.03 -10.12 -33.80
CA GLN A 167 -5.48 -9.01 -33.07
C GLN A 167 -4.13 -9.42 -32.47
N PHE A 168 -3.06 -8.76 -32.89
CA PHE A 168 -1.75 -8.85 -32.29
C PHE A 168 -1.50 -7.62 -31.42
N LEU A 169 -1.22 -7.83 -30.15
CA LEU A 169 -0.93 -6.77 -29.18
C LEU A 169 0.42 -7.04 -28.50
N ALA A 170 1.34 -6.09 -28.59
CA ALA A 170 2.57 -6.09 -27.83
C ALA A 170 2.63 -4.85 -26.94
N THR A 171 2.92 -5.02 -25.66
CA THR A 171 3.10 -3.92 -24.72
C THR A 171 4.42 -4.06 -23.98
N PHE A 172 5.05 -2.93 -23.75
CA PHE A 172 6.20 -2.77 -22.86
C PHE A 172 5.85 -1.72 -21.82
N SER A 173 6.09 -2.01 -20.55
CA SER A 173 5.90 -1.05 -19.47
C SER A 173 7.11 -1.10 -18.54
N LYS A 174 7.62 0.09 -18.20
CA LYS A 174 8.61 0.29 -17.16
C LYS A 174 8.01 1.21 -16.11
N LEU A 175 7.98 0.72 -14.86
CA LEU A 175 7.47 1.44 -13.70
C LEU A 175 8.62 1.55 -12.71
N ASP A 176 8.99 2.78 -12.39
CA ASP A 176 10.06 3.08 -11.46
C ASP A 176 9.47 3.84 -10.27
N ASP A 177 9.57 3.26 -9.08
CA ASP A 177 9.26 3.90 -7.80
C ASP A 177 10.57 4.18 -7.10
N VAL A 178 11.00 5.45 -7.09
CA VAL A 178 12.33 5.87 -6.65
C VAL A 178 12.22 6.91 -5.55
N ARG A 179 13.08 6.82 -4.54
CA ARG A 179 13.27 7.93 -3.62
C ARG A 179 14.27 8.93 -4.21
N GLY A 180 13.86 10.20 -4.28
CA GLY A 180 14.70 11.30 -4.70
C GLY A 180 15.09 12.18 -3.53
N THR A 181 16.16 12.96 -3.69
CA THR A 181 16.65 13.91 -2.69
C THR A 181 17.29 15.12 -3.35
N ASN A 182 17.37 16.24 -2.59
CA ASN A 182 18.17 17.42 -2.93
C ASN A 182 19.57 17.37 -2.27
N SER A 183 19.84 16.34 -1.44
CA SER A 183 21.14 16.12 -0.81
C SER A 183 22.20 15.67 -1.81
N SER A 184 23.45 16.07 -1.60
CA SER A 184 24.60 15.30 -2.07
C SER A 184 24.75 14.05 -1.20
N ILE A 185 25.47 13.03 -1.70
CA ILE A 185 25.84 11.83 -0.93
C ILE A 185 26.60 12.28 0.32
N PHE A 186 26.01 12.06 1.47
CA PHE A 186 26.60 12.39 2.77
C PHE A 186 25.92 11.56 3.87
N PRO A 187 26.66 11.03 4.87
CA PRO A 187 26.08 10.29 5.97
C PRO A 187 24.97 11.04 6.69
N PHE A 188 23.93 10.31 7.09
CA PHE A 188 22.88 10.89 7.91
C PHE A 188 23.33 10.98 9.37
N VAL A 189 23.06 12.11 10.02
CA VAL A 189 23.53 12.42 11.37
C VAL A 189 22.35 12.77 12.27
N ASP A 190 22.22 12.08 13.38
CA ASP A 190 21.36 12.45 14.50
C ASP A 190 22.19 13.04 15.65
N ILE A 191 21.84 14.22 16.11
CA ILE A 191 22.38 14.85 17.31
C ILE A 191 21.26 14.82 18.36
N LEU A 192 21.55 14.22 19.52
CA LEU A 192 20.58 14.10 20.60
C LEU A 192 20.68 15.27 21.59
N LYS A 193 19.61 15.46 22.33
CA LYS A 193 19.51 16.27 23.56
C LYS A 193 18.52 15.56 24.50
N ASP A 194 18.95 15.29 25.73
CA ASP A 194 18.14 14.56 26.73
C ASP A 194 17.62 13.20 26.21
N ASN A 195 18.48 12.43 25.54
CA ASN A 195 18.17 11.13 24.91
C ASN A 195 17.02 11.19 23.86
N GLN A 196 16.69 12.36 23.36
CA GLN A 196 15.73 12.60 22.30
C GLN A 196 16.45 13.15 21.08
N ASN A 197 15.95 12.89 19.87
CA ASN A 197 16.42 13.63 18.70
C ASN A 197 16.31 15.14 18.95
N TYR A 198 17.29 15.88 18.47
CA TYR A 198 17.34 17.33 18.57
C TYR A 198 17.57 17.99 17.21
N ILE A 199 18.67 17.65 16.54
CA ILE A 199 18.98 18.13 15.20
C ILE A 199 19.42 16.94 14.35
N SER A 200 18.86 16.83 13.12
CA SER A 200 19.23 15.79 12.16
C SER A 200 19.56 16.41 10.81
N PHE A 201 20.66 15.94 10.16
CA PHE A 201 21.06 16.38 8.83
C PHE A 201 21.75 15.26 8.05
N GLY A 202 22.03 15.47 6.77
CA GLY A 202 22.59 14.47 5.88
C GLY A 202 21.55 13.93 4.89
N GLU A 203 21.92 13.05 4.00
CA GLU A 203 20.98 12.35 3.11
C GLU A 203 20.13 11.38 3.91
N GLU A 204 18.79 11.48 3.77
CA GLU A 204 17.84 10.67 4.55
C GLU A 204 18.18 9.18 4.46
N LEU A 205 18.17 8.52 5.61
CA LEU A 205 18.79 7.20 5.83
C LEU A 205 18.18 6.02 5.05
N PHE A 206 17.02 6.20 4.42
CA PHE A 206 16.40 5.20 3.55
C PHE A 206 16.36 5.63 2.07
N THR A 207 16.99 6.76 1.70
CA THR A 207 16.83 7.34 0.36
C THR A 207 17.85 6.83 -0.64
N TYR A 208 19.11 6.69 -0.23
CA TYR A 208 20.18 6.23 -1.10
C TYR A 208 19.91 4.79 -1.60
N ASN A 209 19.93 4.59 -2.93
CA ASN A 209 19.62 3.31 -3.56
C ASN A 209 18.34 2.65 -2.99
N ASN A 210 17.27 3.44 -2.89
CA ASN A 210 15.95 2.93 -2.54
C ASN A 210 15.03 3.13 -3.73
N ALA A 211 14.87 2.08 -4.50
CA ALA A 211 14.09 2.08 -5.72
C ALA A 211 13.46 0.72 -5.98
N VAL A 212 12.31 0.70 -6.64
CA VAL A 212 11.73 -0.49 -7.23
C VAL A 212 11.57 -0.26 -8.73
N HIS A 213 12.28 -1.06 -9.53
CA HIS A 213 12.21 -1.01 -10.98
C HIS A 213 11.43 -2.22 -11.48
N ASN A 214 10.24 -2.00 -12.03
CA ASN A 214 9.43 -3.06 -12.62
C ASN A 214 9.45 -2.95 -14.14
N THR A 215 9.80 -4.03 -14.82
CA THR A 215 9.75 -4.16 -16.28
C THR A 215 8.77 -5.26 -16.64
N VAL A 216 7.83 -4.95 -17.52
CA VAL A 216 6.80 -5.87 -17.99
C VAL A 216 6.74 -5.87 -19.51
N TRP A 217 6.95 -7.03 -20.12
CA TRP A 217 6.64 -7.31 -21.51
C TRP A 217 5.38 -8.17 -21.58
N ASN A 218 4.45 -7.81 -22.43
CA ASN A 218 3.28 -8.63 -22.68
C ASN A 218 3.03 -8.69 -24.18
N ILE A 219 2.99 -9.91 -24.73
CA ILE A 219 2.71 -10.18 -26.14
C ILE A 219 1.49 -11.09 -26.18
N LYS A 220 0.48 -10.69 -26.93
CA LYS A 220 -0.78 -11.39 -27.05
C LYS A 220 -1.17 -11.48 -28.52
N ASP A 221 -1.63 -12.64 -28.96
CA ASP A 221 -2.15 -12.88 -30.29
C ASP A 221 -3.48 -13.62 -30.23
N ASP A 222 -4.53 -12.99 -30.73
CA ASP A 222 -5.91 -13.52 -30.75
C ASP A 222 -6.36 -13.75 -32.19
N VAL A 223 -6.66 -14.97 -32.52
CA VAL A 223 -7.32 -15.35 -33.76
C VAL A 223 -8.79 -15.60 -33.49
N THR A 224 -9.67 -14.92 -34.22
CA THR A 224 -11.13 -15.07 -34.11
C THR A 224 -11.69 -15.59 -35.42
N TYR A 225 -12.45 -16.70 -35.31
CA TYR A 225 -13.14 -17.31 -36.42
C TYR A 225 -14.65 -17.29 -36.23
N TYR A 226 -15.36 -16.77 -37.24
CA TYR A 226 -16.83 -16.65 -37.23
C TYR A 226 -17.41 -17.74 -38.13
N THR A 227 -18.27 -18.60 -37.57
CA THR A 227 -18.93 -19.69 -38.31
C THR A 227 -20.35 -19.93 -37.80
N GLY A 228 -21.36 -19.77 -38.68
CA GLY A 228 -22.75 -19.88 -38.29
C GLY A 228 -23.08 -18.95 -37.11
N ASN A 229 -23.51 -19.54 -36.00
CA ASN A 229 -23.88 -18.82 -34.76
C ASN A 229 -22.72 -18.76 -33.73
N HIS A 230 -21.52 -19.17 -34.12
CA HIS A 230 -20.34 -19.24 -33.26
C HIS A 230 -19.32 -18.17 -33.59
N LYS A 231 -18.69 -17.62 -32.53
CA LYS A 231 -17.51 -16.80 -32.60
C LYS A 231 -16.42 -17.49 -31.75
N ILE A 232 -15.56 -18.23 -32.41
CA ILE A 232 -14.51 -19.01 -31.78
C ILE A 232 -13.25 -18.15 -31.72
N MET A 233 -12.65 -18.01 -30.54
CA MET A 233 -11.39 -17.29 -30.31
C MET A 233 -10.34 -18.24 -29.74
N VAL A 234 -9.17 -18.27 -30.34
CA VAL A 234 -7.97 -18.93 -29.85
C VAL A 234 -6.93 -17.86 -29.60
N GLY A 235 -6.33 -17.86 -28.42
CA GLY A 235 -5.33 -16.88 -28.07
C GLY A 235 -4.09 -17.47 -27.39
N LEU A 236 -2.97 -16.81 -27.65
CA LEU A 236 -1.69 -17.00 -26.99
C LEU A 236 -1.33 -15.73 -26.24
N ASN A 237 -0.74 -15.87 -25.06
CA ASN A 237 -0.22 -14.76 -24.28
C ASN A 237 1.14 -15.13 -23.70
N TYR A 238 2.13 -14.29 -23.92
CA TYR A 238 3.42 -14.35 -23.24
C TYR A 238 3.58 -13.10 -22.38
N GLU A 239 3.98 -13.28 -21.15
CA GLU A 239 4.32 -12.20 -20.21
C GLU A 239 5.66 -12.50 -19.57
N HIS A 240 6.57 -11.53 -19.66
CA HIS A 240 7.79 -11.50 -18.85
C HIS A 240 7.66 -10.35 -17.86
N GLN A 241 7.89 -10.64 -16.61
CA GLN A 241 7.89 -9.63 -15.54
C GLN A 241 9.15 -9.76 -14.71
N MET A 242 9.79 -8.62 -14.44
CA MET A 242 10.97 -8.48 -13.60
C MET A 242 10.77 -7.33 -12.64
N ALA A 243 11.16 -7.51 -11.41
CA ALA A 243 11.25 -6.46 -10.40
C ALA A 243 12.62 -6.51 -9.73
N ASP A 244 13.31 -5.38 -9.76
CA ASP A 244 14.50 -5.10 -8.97
C ASP A 244 14.10 -4.22 -7.78
N ASN A 245 14.27 -4.72 -6.56
CA ASN A 245 14.01 -3.98 -5.34
C ASN A 245 15.32 -3.66 -4.65
N GLN A 246 15.70 -2.40 -4.71
CA GLN A 246 16.88 -1.84 -4.05
C GLN A 246 16.49 -1.26 -2.70
N TYR A 247 17.19 -1.61 -1.64
CA TYR A 247 16.94 -1.11 -0.30
C TYR A 247 18.22 -1.14 0.55
N LEU A 248 18.85 0.02 0.66
CA LEU A 248 20.06 0.23 1.44
C LEU A 248 19.79 1.17 2.61
N ARG A 249 19.27 0.65 3.72
CA ARG A 249 19.14 1.43 4.94
C ARG A 249 20.51 1.90 5.42
N ASN A 250 20.68 3.20 5.70
CA ASN A 250 21.96 3.80 6.03
C ASN A 250 23.03 3.64 4.94
N GLY A 251 22.64 3.59 3.66
CA GLY A 251 23.56 3.32 2.54
C GLY A 251 24.62 4.41 2.34
N THR A 252 24.40 5.64 2.78
CA THR A 252 25.40 6.72 2.80
C THR A 252 26.22 6.76 4.07
N GLY A 253 25.83 6.00 5.10
CA GLY A 253 26.36 6.03 6.45
C GLY A 253 25.41 6.72 7.43
N TYR A 254 25.58 6.40 8.70
CA TYR A 254 24.79 6.96 9.79
C TYR A 254 25.67 7.20 11.00
N TYR A 255 25.54 8.38 11.62
CA TYR A 255 26.23 8.74 12.85
C TYR A 255 25.24 9.25 13.88
N ARG A 256 25.42 8.90 15.16
CA ARG A 256 24.64 9.47 16.27
C ARG A 256 25.58 10.01 17.33
N TYR A 257 25.36 11.26 17.70
CA TYR A 257 26.04 11.95 18.81
C TYR A 257 25.06 12.15 19.96
N THR A 258 25.52 11.92 21.19
CA THR A 258 24.70 12.04 22.39
C THR A 258 24.39 13.48 22.79
N SER A 259 25.16 14.43 22.26
CA SER A 259 24.94 15.86 22.47
C SER A 259 25.45 16.71 21.31
N LEU A 260 25.02 17.97 21.25
CA LEU A 260 25.54 18.95 20.31
C LEU A 260 27.05 19.22 20.54
N ASP A 261 27.49 19.23 21.78
CA ASP A 261 28.90 19.47 22.13
C ASP A 261 29.78 18.30 21.65
N ASP A 262 29.33 17.06 21.76
CA ASP A 262 30.06 15.89 21.22
C ASP A 262 30.26 16.02 19.71
N PHE A 263 29.21 16.43 18.98
CA PHE A 263 29.30 16.66 17.54
C PHE A 263 30.28 17.80 17.21
N VAL A 264 30.17 18.92 17.92
CA VAL A 264 31.05 20.10 17.71
C VAL A 264 32.52 19.76 17.96
N GLN A 265 32.81 18.98 18.98
CA GLN A 265 34.17 18.58 19.35
C GLN A 265 34.72 17.42 18.49
N GLY A 266 33.86 16.76 17.69
CA GLY A 266 34.23 15.55 16.97
C GLY A 266 34.51 14.38 17.89
N ALA A 267 33.77 14.26 18.99
CA ALA A 267 33.89 13.14 19.92
C ALA A 267 33.52 11.81 19.22
N ALA A 268 33.81 10.69 19.88
CA ALA A 268 33.36 9.38 19.40
C ALA A 268 31.81 9.34 19.34
N PRO A 269 31.20 8.98 18.19
CA PRO A 269 29.75 8.85 18.11
C PRO A 269 29.28 7.64 18.96
N GLU A 270 28.04 7.69 19.41
CA GLU A 270 27.41 6.56 20.12
C GLU A 270 27.19 5.37 19.18
N ILE A 271 26.83 5.62 17.94
CA ILE A 271 26.56 4.61 16.90
C ILE A 271 27.08 5.10 15.56
N VAL A 272 27.63 4.15 14.79
CA VAL A 272 27.95 4.29 13.37
C VAL A 272 27.33 3.12 12.62
N CYS A 273 26.59 3.39 11.53
CA CYS A 273 26.05 2.35 10.66
C CYS A 273 26.41 2.61 9.20
N LEU A 274 26.57 1.52 8.44
CA LEU A 274 26.64 1.55 6.98
C LEU A 274 26.11 0.23 6.42
N THR A 275 25.23 0.32 5.42
CA THR A 275 24.85 -0.84 4.62
C THR A 275 25.48 -0.74 3.24
N TYR A 276 26.14 -1.80 2.79
CA TYR A 276 26.82 -1.86 1.50
C TYR A 276 26.65 -3.23 0.85
N GLY A 277 26.67 -3.27 -0.48
CA GLY A 277 26.64 -4.52 -1.24
C GLY A 277 27.95 -5.29 -1.14
N TYR A 278 27.86 -6.61 -1.19
CA TYR A 278 29.03 -7.48 -1.26
C TYR A 278 29.71 -7.40 -2.63
N ASN A 279 30.97 -7.86 -2.70
CA ASN A 279 31.74 -8.00 -3.93
C ASN A 279 31.92 -6.70 -4.74
N GLY A 280 31.84 -5.55 -4.07
CA GLY A 280 31.95 -4.24 -4.72
C GLY A 280 30.67 -3.79 -5.43
N GLU A 281 29.54 -4.48 -5.21
CA GLU A 281 28.25 -4.05 -5.75
C GLU A 281 27.81 -2.74 -5.08
N ASN A 282 27.55 -1.72 -5.90
CA ASN A 282 27.15 -0.40 -5.42
C ASN A 282 25.64 -0.23 -5.30
N GLU A 283 24.89 -1.00 -6.08
CA GLU A 283 23.43 -0.96 -6.14
C GLU A 283 22.82 -2.35 -5.91
N PRO A 284 23.07 -2.97 -4.73
CA PRO A 284 22.56 -4.30 -4.46
C PRO A 284 21.03 -4.31 -4.54
N ALA A 285 20.49 -5.29 -5.27
CA ALA A 285 19.08 -5.41 -5.51
C ALA A 285 18.57 -6.84 -5.27
N SER A 286 17.39 -6.94 -4.68
CA SER A 286 16.64 -8.19 -4.66
C SER A 286 15.85 -8.30 -5.96
N ARG A 287 16.25 -9.21 -6.84
CA ARG A 287 15.59 -9.43 -8.12
C ARG A 287 14.63 -10.61 -8.06
N VAL A 288 13.45 -10.43 -8.61
CA VAL A 288 12.53 -11.51 -8.93
C VAL A 288 12.06 -11.35 -10.37
N GLN A 289 12.15 -12.43 -11.12
CA GLN A 289 11.68 -12.46 -12.50
C GLN A 289 10.99 -13.78 -12.83
N TYR A 290 9.99 -13.71 -13.69
CA TYR A 290 9.29 -14.87 -14.19
C TYR A 290 8.78 -14.69 -15.63
N ASN A 291 8.57 -15.82 -16.29
CA ASN A 291 7.89 -15.92 -17.57
C ASN A 291 6.53 -16.60 -17.38
N LYS A 292 5.49 -16.09 -18.02
CA LYS A 292 4.15 -16.67 -18.00
C LYS A 292 3.69 -16.91 -19.43
N LEU A 293 3.31 -18.16 -19.72
CA LEU A 293 2.75 -18.56 -21.00
C LEU A 293 1.28 -18.89 -20.82
N GLY A 294 0.40 -18.23 -21.56
CA GLY A 294 -1.03 -18.47 -21.56
C GLY A 294 -1.53 -18.98 -22.92
N PHE A 295 -2.34 -20.01 -22.89
CA PHE A 295 -3.12 -20.48 -24.05
C PHE A 295 -4.59 -20.49 -23.67
N TYR A 296 -5.48 -20.06 -24.54
CA TYR A 296 -6.92 -20.09 -24.29
C TYR A 296 -7.74 -20.29 -25.54
N LEU A 297 -8.89 -20.96 -25.33
CA LEU A 297 -9.94 -21.18 -26.31
C LEU A 297 -11.26 -20.67 -25.73
N GLN A 298 -12.00 -19.90 -26.49
CA GLN A 298 -13.33 -19.41 -26.11
C GLN A 298 -14.29 -19.52 -27.30
N ASP A 299 -15.52 -19.94 -27.04
CA ASP A 299 -16.62 -19.85 -27.98
C ASP A 299 -17.73 -18.94 -27.42
N GLU A 300 -18.17 -18.00 -28.22
CA GLU A 300 -19.38 -17.24 -28.02
C GLU A 300 -20.43 -17.77 -28.98
N TRP A 301 -21.42 -18.49 -28.44
CA TRP A 301 -22.47 -19.15 -29.18
C TRP A 301 -23.80 -18.43 -29.04
N ASN A 302 -24.32 -17.88 -30.14
CA ASN A 302 -25.68 -17.38 -30.20
C ASN A 302 -26.64 -18.55 -30.40
N VAL A 303 -27.07 -19.17 -29.29
CA VAL A 303 -27.97 -20.34 -29.27
C VAL A 303 -29.29 -20.02 -29.96
N ARG A 304 -29.79 -18.79 -29.70
CA ARG A 304 -30.95 -18.16 -30.32
C ARG A 304 -30.67 -16.67 -30.45
N SER A 305 -31.51 -15.94 -31.16
CA SER A 305 -31.39 -14.48 -31.30
C SER A 305 -31.46 -13.70 -29.98
N ASP A 306 -32.15 -14.27 -28.99
CA ASP A 306 -32.37 -13.72 -27.64
C ASP A 306 -31.47 -14.35 -26.56
N PHE A 307 -30.75 -15.45 -26.88
CA PHE A 307 -29.95 -16.17 -25.89
C PHE A 307 -28.55 -16.53 -26.38
N LYS A 308 -27.56 -16.04 -25.65
CA LYS A 308 -26.12 -16.24 -25.93
C LYS A 308 -25.44 -16.93 -24.75
N VAL A 309 -24.57 -17.87 -25.07
CA VAL A 309 -23.67 -18.54 -24.12
C VAL A 309 -22.22 -18.26 -24.54
N THR A 310 -21.36 -18.02 -23.57
CA THR A 310 -19.90 -17.94 -23.76
C THR A 310 -19.23 -18.97 -22.88
N ALA A 311 -18.42 -19.84 -23.46
CA ALA A 311 -17.64 -20.84 -22.73
C ALA A 311 -16.16 -20.73 -23.12
N GLY A 312 -15.26 -20.87 -22.17
CA GLY A 312 -13.84 -20.77 -22.43
C GLY A 312 -13.00 -21.54 -21.43
N LEU A 313 -11.82 -21.94 -21.88
CA LEU A 313 -10.81 -22.60 -21.09
C LEU A 313 -9.46 -21.93 -21.32
N ARG A 314 -8.76 -21.62 -20.22
CA ARG A 314 -7.44 -21.00 -20.24
C ARG A 314 -6.45 -21.81 -19.42
N PHE A 315 -5.26 -21.97 -19.98
CA PHE A 315 -4.09 -22.58 -19.34
C PHE A 315 -3.01 -21.53 -19.18
N ASP A 316 -2.46 -21.38 -17.98
CA ASP A 316 -1.34 -20.47 -17.69
C ASP A 316 -0.20 -21.25 -17.04
N GLY A 317 0.95 -21.34 -17.71
CA GLY A 317 2.21 -21.83 -17.15
C GLY A 317 3.04 -20.69 -16.59
N LEU A 318 3.55 -20.81 -15.37
CA LEU A 318 4.40 -19.85 -14.69
C LEU A 318 5.78 -20.46 -14.40
N PHE A 319 6.84 -19.74 -14.73
CA PHE A 319 8.24 -20.18 -14.67
C PHE A 319 9.09 -19.08 -14.04
N PHE A 320 9.54 -19.28 -12.81
CA PHE A 320 10.47 -18.37 -12.14
C PHE A 320 11.92 -18.61 -12.62
N ASP A 321 12.74 -17.58 -12.56
CA ASP A 321 14.18 -17.64 -12.81
C ASP A 321 14.94 -17.50 -11.47
N ASN A 322 15.77 -18.47 -11.15
CA ASN A 322 16.59 -18.52 -9.93
C ASN A 322 17.99 -17.93 -10.10
N GLY A 323 18.35 -17.45 -11.31
CA GLY A 323 19.73 -17.09 -11.65
C GLY A 323 20.34 -15.98 -10.78
N ASP A 324 19.53 -15.15 -10.16
CA ASP A 324 19.95 -14.03 -9.30
C ASP A 324 19.95 -14.38 -7.81
N LEU A 325 19.59 -15.61 -7.43
CA LEU A 325 19.53 -16.02 -6.03
C LEU A 325 20.81 -16.73 -5.58
N MET A 326 21.13 -16.58 -4.30
CA MET A 326 22.20 -17.30 -3.63
C MET A 326 21.68 -17.95 -2.34
N THR A 327 21.92 -19.26 -2.19
CA THR A 327 21.55 -19.97 -0.96
C THR A 327 22.45 -19.51 0.19
N ASN A 328 21.84 -19.19 1.34
CA ASN A 328 22.54 -19.05 2.60
C ASN A 328 22.52 -20.42 3.30
N ASN A 329 23.67 -21.09 3.36
CA ASN A 329 23.75 -22.43 3.93
C ASN A 329 23.40 -22.44 5.42
N ALA A 330 23.73 -21.41 6.18
CA ALA A 330 23.38 -21.33 7.59
C ALA A 330 21.85 -21.22 7.82
N ILE A 331 21.11 -20.64 6.89
CA ILE A 331 19.63 -20.66 6.92
C ILE A 331 19.10 -22.02 6.49
N LEU A 332 19.67 -22.59 5.42
CA LEU A 332 19.21 -23.88 4.89
C LEU A 332 19.36 -25.01 5.91
N ASP A 333 20.40 -24.95 6.76
CA ASP A 333 20.67 -25.96 7.79
C ASP A 333 19.71 -25.87 8.99
N LEU A 334 18.95 -24.78 9.15
CA LEU A 334 17.94 -24.68 10.21
C LEU A 334 16.76 -25.62 9.94
N ASP A 335 16.35 -26.34 10.98
CA ASP A 335 15.20 -27.25 10.92
C ASP A 335 14.00 -26.71 11.71
N TYR A 336 12.98 -26.25 10.98
CA TYR A 336 11.70 -25.84 11.51
C TYR A 336 10.70 -27.00 11.53
N ASN A 337 11.02 -28.06 12.30
CA ASN A 337 10.22 -29.27 12.39
C ASN A 337 10.10 -30.02 11.05
N GLY A 338 11.22 -30.36 10.46
CA GLY A 338 11.33 -31.03 9.16
C GLY A 338 11.16 -30.12 7.95
N ARG A 339 11.11 -28.78 8.16
CA ARG A 339 11.02 -27.78 7.10
C ARG A 339 12.29 -26.95 7.04
N HIS A 340 12.82 -26.79 5.84
CA HIS A 340 14.02 -26.01 5.57
C HIS A 340 13.74 -24.88 4.61
N ILE A 341 14.48 -23.76 4.71
CA ILE A 341 14.30 -22.57 3.88
C ILE A 341 15.51 -22.45 2.96
N ASP A 342 15.31 -22.67 1.66
CA ASP A 342 16.35 -22.44 0.64
C ASP A 342 16.16 -21.04 0.03
N THR A 343 17.01 -20.08 0.46
CA THR A 343 16.99 -18.70 -0.05
C THR A 343 17.50 -18.58 -1.49
N GLY A 344 18.04 -19.65 -2.06
CA GLY A 344 18.54 -19.74 -3.45
C GLY A 344 17.50 -20.21 -4.46
N LYS A 345 16.23 -20.41 -4.04
CA LYS A 345 15.19 -20.94 -4.94
C LYS A 345 13.86 -20.22 -4.80
N TRP A 346 13.27 -19.89 -5.95
CA TRP A 346 11.86 -19.51 -6.05
C TRP A 346 10.96 -20.75 -6.07
N PRO A 347 9.62 -20.55 -5.93
CA PRO A 347 8.65 -21.65 -6.09
C PRO A 347 8.82 -22.39 -7.41
N GLY A 348 8.46 -23.67 -7.44
CA GLY A 348 8.49 -24.50 -8.63
C GLY A 348 7.56 -24.02 -9.74
N ASN A 349 7.80 -24.53 -10.95
CA ASN A 349 6.93 -24.25 -12.10
C ASN A 349 5.50 -24.69 -11.81
N SER A 350 4.52 -23.86 -12.21
CA SER A 350 3.11 -24.15 -11.96
C SER A 350 2.27 -24.03 -13.22
N LEU A 351 1.25 -24.87 -13.34
CA LEU A 351 0.23 -24.80 -14.37
C LEU A 351 -1.13 -24.52 -13.73
N THR A 352 -1.80 -23.50 -14.22
CA THR A 352 -3.14 -23.12 -13.76
C THR A 352 -4.15 -23.29 -14.87
N VAL A 353 -5.29 -23.92 -14.56
CA VAL A 353 -6.41 -24.13 -15.49
C VAL A 353 -7.58 -23.26 -15.04
N SER A 354 -8.13 -22.46 -15.94
CA SER A 354 -9.16 -21.47 -15.66
C SER A 354 -10.38 -21.62 -16.60
N PRO A 355 -11.33 -22.51 -16.28
CA PRO A 355 -12.60 -22.62 -17.00
C PRO A 355 -13.49 -21.41 -16.69
N ARG A 356 -14.27 -20.97 -17.69
CA ARG A 356 -15.22 -19.87 -17.60
C ARG A 356 -16.46 -20.17 -18.42
N ILE A 357 -17.62 -19.78 -17.88
CA ILE A 357 -18.90 -19.82 -18.57
C ILE A 357 -19.67 -18.55 -18.28
N GLY A 358 -20.39 -18.06 -19.28
CA GLY A 358 -21.28 -16.91 -19.15
C GLY A 358 -22.48 -17.05 -20.07
N PHE A 359 -23.54 -16.32 -19.74
CA PHE A 359 -24.72 -16.24 -20.57
C PHE A 359 -25.32 -14.84 -20.55
N SER A 360 -26.08 -14.52 -21.59
CA SER A 360 -26.93 -13.34 -21.69
C SER A 360 -28.24 -13.72 -22.37
N TRP A 361 -29.36 -13.44 -21.72
CA TRP A 361 -30.69 -13.79 -22.18
C TRP A 361 -31.60 -12.56 -22.18
N ASP A 362 -32.08 -12.18 -23.32
CA ASP A 362 -33.17 -11.19 -23.46
C ASP A 362 -34.52 -11.93 -23.32
N ILE A 363 -35.04 -11.97 -22.08
CA ILE A 363 -36.17 -12.80 -21.71
C ILE A 363 -37.43 -12.50 -22.54
N LEU A 364 -37.64 -11.24 -22.88
CA LEU A 364 -38.81 -10.78 -23.67
C LEU A 364 -38.52 -10.63 -25.17
N GLY A 365 -37.26 -10.82 -25.60
CA GLY A 365 -36.82 -10.71 -26.99
C GLY A 365 -36.89 -9.29 -27.58
N ASN A 366 -37.11 -8.26 -26.74
CA ASN A 366 -37.24 -6.86 -27.13
C ASN A 366 -36.29 -5.91 -26.43
N ASN A 367 -35.25 -6.45 -25.79
CA ASN A 367 -34.24 -5.75 -24.97
C ASN A 367 -34.79 -5.03 -23.71
N THR A 368 -36.02 -5.33 -23.29
CA THR A 368 -36.64 -4.72 -22.11
C THR A 368 -36.18 -5.39 -20.83
N LEU A 369 -36.04 -6.72 -20.82
CA LEU A 369 -35.64 -7.49 -19.66
C LEU A 369 -34.52 -8.47 -20.02
N LYS A 370 -33.29 -8.19 -19.54
CA LYS A 370 -32.13 -9.06 -19.75
C LYS A 370 -31.69 -9.69 -18.46
N LEU A 371 -31.44 -10.99 -18.50
CA LEU A 371 -30.73 -11.74 -17.47
C LEU A 371 -29.35 -12.10 -17.99
N ARG A 372 -28.31 -11.75 -17.24
CA ARG A 372 -26.93 -12.10 -17.56
C ARG A 372 -26.21 -12.64 -16.36
N GLY A 373 -25.25 -13.52 -16.59
CA GLY A 373 -24.45 -14.08 -15.52
C GLY A 373 -23.25 -14.85 -16.04
N GLY A 374 -22.40 -15.22 -15.12
CA GLY A 374 -21.22 -16.02 -15.44
C GLY A 374 -20.55 -16.57 -14.20
N SER A 375 -19.74 -17.58 -14.42
CA SER A 375 -18.96 -18.26 -13.39
C SER A 375 -17.64 -18.73 -13.97
N GLY A 376 -16.56 -18.69 -13.17
CA GLY A 376 -15.26 -19.18 -13.63
C GLY A 376 -14.15 -19.00 -12.61
N LEU A 377 -13.00 -19.56 -12.97
CA LEU A 377 -11.76 -19.41 -12.25
C LEU A 377 -10.94 -18.25 -12.83
N PHE A 378 -10.36 -17.45 -11.95
CA PHE A 378 -9.54 -16.30 -12.31
C PHE A 378 -8.25 -16.31 -11.50
N SER A 379 -7.12 -16.30 -12.20
CA SER A 379 -5.80 -16.16 -11.60
C SER A 379 -5.38 -14.70 -11.60
N GLY A 380 -4.87 -14.23 -10.47
CA GLY A 380 -4.34 -12.89 -10.27
C GLY A 380 -2.82 -12.84 -10.30
N ARG A 381 -2.29 -11.69 -9.91
CA ARG A 381 -0.86 -11.46 -9.63
C ARG A 381 -0.71 -11.06 -8.16
N LEU A 382 0.43 -11.43 -7.57
CA LEU A 382 0.87 -10.87 -6.31
C LEU A 382 1.91 -9.77 -6.62
N PRO A 383 1.89 -8.62 -5.93
CA PRO A 383 2.97 -7.65 -6.04
C PRO A 383 4.33 -8.29 -5.74
N LEU A 384 5.31 -8.11 -6.61
CA LEU A 384 6.58 -8.84 -6.54
C LEU A 384 7.41 -8.49 -5.30
N VAL A 385 7.12 -7.36 -4.65
CA VAL A 385 7.75 -6.97 -3.37
C VAL A 385 7.57 -8.02 -2.26
N PHE A 386 6.51 -8.84 -2.28
CA PHE A 386 6.37 -9.93 -1.31
C PHE A 386 7.40 -11.04 -1.52
N PHE A 387 7.80 -11.28 -2.76
CA PHE A 387 8.88 -12.23 -3.09
C PHE A 387 10.24 -11.65 -2.75
N THR A 388 10.50 -10.37 -3.03
CA THR A 388 11.81 -9.73 -2.78
C THR A 388 12.19 -9.65 -1.31
N ASN A 389 11.25 -9.87 -0.37
CA ASN A 389 11.57 -10.01 1.06
C ASN A 389 12.57 -11.15 1.32
N MET A 390 12.50 -12.27 0.58
CA MET A 390 13.38 -13.42 0.78
C MET A 390 14.85 -13.06 0.51
N PRO A 391 15.27 -12.61 -0.68
CA PRO A 391 16.68 -12.26 -0.89
C PRO A 391 17.11 -11.02 -0.06
N THR A 392 16.23 -10.03 0.15
CA THR A 392 16.58 -8.85 0.98
C THR A 392 16.97 -9.24 2.41
N ASN A 393 16.30 -10.25 2.99
CA ASN A 393 16.55 -10.71 4.36
C ASN A 393 17.35 -12.02 4.40
N GLY A 394 17.87 -12.49 3.26
CA GLY A 394 18.70 -13.69 3.15
C GLY A 394 20.15 -13.52 3.57
N GLY A 395 20.60 -12.26 3.78
CA GLY A 395 21.97 -11.96 4.19
C GLY A 395 23.04 -12.15 3.10
N MET A 396 22.63 -12.40 1.82
CA MET A 396 23.55 -12.75 0.73
C MET A 396 23.75 -11.61 -0.30
N ILE A 397 23.02 -10.51 -0.18
CA ILE A 397 23.08 -9.40 -1.14
C ILE A 397 23.93 -8.25 -0.60
N GLN A 398 23.75 -7.92 0.69
CA GLN A 398 24.32 -6.75 1.33
C GLN A 398 24.65 -7.03 2.79
N TYR A 399 25.61 -6.29 3.32
CA TYR A 399 25.98 -6.32 4.72
C TYR A 399 25.52 -5.03 5.42
N GLN A 400 24.85 -5.17 6.55
CA GLN A 400 24.43 -4.05 7.40
C GLN A 400 25.35 -3.98 8.62
N ALA A 401 26.36 -3.13 8.56
CA ALA A 401 27.23 -2.85 9.70
C ALA A 401 26.52 -1.92 10.69
N GLN A 402 26.46 -2.34 11.95
CA GLN A 402 26.02 -1.51 13.07
C GLN A 402 27.10 -1.54 14.14
N VAL A 403 27.76 -0.42 14.36
CA VAL A 403 28.87 -0.28 15.30
C VAL A 403 28.42 0.54 16.51
N ASN A 404 28.49 -0.04 17.68
CA ASN A 404 28.31 0.59 18.99
C ASN A 404 29.38 0.08 19.94
N ALA A 405 29.45 0.59 21.17
CA ALA A 405 30.50 0.22 22.13
C ALA A 405 30.57 -1.29 22.37
N LYS A 406 29.43 -2.01 22.37
CA LYS A 406 29.39 -3.47 22.56
C LYS A 406 29.97 -4.18 21.33
N ASN A 407 29.44 -3.90 20.15
CA ASN A 407 29.86 -4.56 18.90
C ASN A 407 31.34 -4.27 18.56
N ALA A 408 31.80 -3.06 18.85
CA ALA A 408 33.24 -2.70 18.71
C ALA A 408 34.13 -3.53 19.64
N LYS A 409 33.76 -3.63 20.91
CA LYS A 409 34.49 -4.44 21.88
C LYS A 409 34.53 -5.93 21.46
N ASP A 410 33.44 -6.48 21.00
CA ASP A 410 33.36 -7.86 20.53
C ASP A 410 34.29 -8.14 19.33
N LYS A 411 34.62 -7.10 18.54
CA LYS A 411 35.56 -7.12 17.42
C LYS A 411 36.98 -6.64 17.78
N GLY A 412 37.25 -6.27 19.04
CA GLY A 412 38.60 -5.91 19.52
C GLY A 412 39.00 -4.46 19.30
N PHE A 413 38.05 -3.53 19.05
CA PHE A 413 38.33 -2.10 18.93
C PHE A 413 37.39 -1.26 19.79
N THR A 414 37.50 0.06 19.75
CA THR A 414 36.60 0.99 20.48
C THR A 414 35.94 2.02 19.56
N MET A 415 34.93 2.72 20.03
CA MET A 415 34.29 3.82 19.27
C MET A 415 35.26 4.99 18.98
N ASP A 416 36.41 5.05 19.64
CA ASP A 416 37.45 6.06 19.36
C ASP A 416 38.02 5.98 17.94
N GLU A 417 37.85 4.83 17.27
CA GLU A 417 38.16 4.68 15.83
C GLU A 417 37.39 5.63 14.92
N PHE A 418 36.28 6.20 15.40
CA PHE A 418 35.44 7.12 14.68
C PHE A 418 35.48 8.55 15.25
N LYS A 419 36.46 8.88 16.12
CA LYS A 419 36.75 10.25 16.54
C LYS A 419 37.25 11.09 15.37
N GLY A 420 37.11 12.40 15.49
CA GLY A 420 37.61 13.37 14.54
C GLY A 420 36.58 13.82 13.51
N GLY A 421 35.37 13.24 13.54
CA GLY A 421 34.25 13.69 12.73
C GLY A 421 33.66 12.63 11.79
N ILE A 422 32.90 13.08 10.82
CA ILE A 422 32.13 12.24 9.89
C ILE A 422 33.01 11.90 8.69
N LEU A 423 33.17 10.62 8.40
CA LEU A 423 33.84 10.13 7.18
C LEU A 423 32.86 10.19 5.99
N SER A 424 33.40 10.37 4.79
CA SER A 424 32.59 10.15 3.58
C SER A 424 32.15 8.68 3.49
N THR A 425 31.10 8.40 2.75
CA THR A 425 30.58 7.03 2.57
C THR A 425 31.66 6.01 2.19
N GLU A 426 32.50 6.36 1.20
CA GLU A 426 33.58 5.47 0.75
C GLU A 426 34.68 5.31 1.80
N ALA A 427 35.08 6.39 2.51
CA ALA A 427 36.07 6.30 3.59
C ALA A 427 35.50 5.50 4.77
N LEU A 428 34.22 5.62 5.10
CA LEU A 428 33.55 4.82 6.12
C LEU A 428 33.53 3.34 5.73
N LYS A 429 33.19 3.03 4.48
CA LYS A 429 33.19 1.66 3.95
C LYS A 429 34.58 1.03 4.06
N GLN A 430 35.62 1.73 3.62
CA GLN A 430 37.02 1.25 3.73
C GLN A 430 37.43 1.07 5.20
N LYS A 431 37.06 2.02 6.08
CA LYS A 431 37.34 1.90 7.52
C LYS A 431 36.70 0.66 8.14
N LEU A 432 35.45 0.33 7.74
CA LEU A 432 34.80 -0.90 8.22
C LEU A 432 35.53 -2.15 7.72
N TYR A 433 35.97 -2.17 6.45
CA TYR A 433 36.77 -3.28 5.93
C TYR A 433 38.07 -3.47 6.72
N ASP A 434 38.79 -2.38 7.03
CA ASP A 434 40.02 -2.40 7.84
C ASP A 434 39.75 -2.89 9.27
N LEU A 435 38.55 -2.71 9.80
CA LEU A 435 38.07 -3.21 11.10
C LEU A 435 37.52 -4.66 11.05
N GLY A 436 37.69 -5.36 9.92
CA GLY A 436 37.33 -6.78 9.77
C GLY A 436 35.85 -7.03 9.46
N TYR A 437 35.13 -6.05 8.90
CA TYR A 437 33.82 -6.29 8.36
C TYR A 437 33.89 -6.93 6.97
N PRO A 438 32.96 -7.84 6.59
CA PRO A 438 33.05 -8.64 5.38
C PRO A 438 32.92 -7.80 4.11
N GLN A 439 33.76 -8.10 3.09
CA GLN A 439 33.69 -7.47 1.76
C GLN A 439 33.04 -8.38 0.72
N THR A 440 33.14 -9.69 0.91
CA THR A 440 32.66 -10.72 -0.02
C THR A 440 31.76 -11.70 0.71
N ILE A 441 30.95 -12.45 -0.01
CA ILE A 441 30.07 -13.48 0.54
C ILE A 441 30.05 -14.70 -0.38
N LYS A 442 29.95 -15.88 0.20
CA LYS A 442 29.69 -17.15 -0.45
C LYS A 442 28.64 -17.91 0.35
N PRO A 443 27.98 -18.94 -0.21
CA PRO A 443 26.95 -19.71 0.50
C PRO A 443 27.39 -20.21 1.89
N GLU A 444 28.60 -20.67 2.03
CA GLU A 444 29.19 -21.18 3.27
C GLU A 444 29.54 -20.08 4.31
N ASP A 445 29.71 -18.84 3.87
CA ASP A 445 29.96 -17.69 4.75
C ASP A 445 28.70 -17.03 5.30
N GLY A 446 27.52 -17.52 4.87
CA GLY A 446 26.24 -17.02 5.31
C GLY A 446 26.05 -17.11 6.82
N THR A 447 25.39 -16.12 7.41
CA THR A 447 25.04 -16.11 8.83
C THR A 447 23.52 -16.11 8.98
N VAL A 448 23.05 -16.57 10.15
CA VAL A 448 21.62 -16.57 10.46
C VAL A 448 21.20 -15.18 10.93
N PRO A 449 20.33 -14.46 10.19
CA PRO A 449 19.80 -13.16 10.60
C PRO A 449 18.81 -13.30 11.78
N SER A 450 18.48 -12.18 12.41
CA SER A 450 17.51 -12.16 13.53
C SER A 450 16.09 -12.57 13.12
N SER A 451 15.75 -12.40 11.84
CA SER A 451 14.51 -12.89 11.22
C SER A 451 14.76 -13.28 9.77
N ILE A 452 14.11 -14.31 9.31
CA ILE A 452 14.25 -14.87 7.97
C ILE A 452 12.94 -14.64 7.21
N CYS A 453 13.04 -14.37 5.93
CA CYS A 453 11.90 -14.40 5.02
C CYS A 453 12.10 -15.52 4.00
N GLY A 454 11.03 -16.21 3.66
CA GLY A 454 11.06 -17.28 2.65
C GLY A 454 9.75 -17.34 1.86
N VAL A 455 9.78 -18.12 0.79
CA VAL A 455 8.60 -18.44 -0.02
C VAL A 455 8.44 -19.95 -0.05
N ASP A 456 7.22 -20.41 0.21
CA ASP A 456 6.88 -21.83 0.15
C ASP A 456 7.21 -22.36 -1.25
N PRO A 457 7.95 -23.49 -1.38
CA PRO A 457 8.26 -24.09 -2.67
C PRO A 457 7.02 -24.44 -3.52
N ASP A 458 5.88 -24.67 -2.88
CA ASP A 458 4.59 -24.98 -3.50
C ASP A 458 3.68 -23.75 -3.68
N PHE A 459 4.19 -22.55 -3.45
CA PHE A 459 3.44 -21.30 -3.56
C PHE A 459 2.82 -21.12 -4.96
N LYS A 460 1.54 -20.77 -4.99
CA LYS A 460 0.78 -20.49 -6.21
C LYS A 460 0.30 -19.06 -6.24
N MET A 461 0.30 -18.45 -7.43
CA MET A 461 -0.28 -17.12 -7.60
C MET A 461 -1.76 -17.09 -7.18
N PRO A 462 -2.27 -15.93 -6.70
CA PRO A 462 -3.65 -15.84 -6.24
C PRO A 462 -4.66 -16.33 -7.27
N GLN A 463 -5.65 -17.10 -6.80
CA GLN A 463 -6.72 -17.63 -7.63
C GLN A 463 -8.06 -17.57 -6.89
N VAL A 464 -9.10 -17.16 -7.60
CA VAL A 464 -10.46 -17.06 -7.08
C VAL A 464 -11.47 -17.73 -8.02
N TRP A 465 -12.48 -18.35 -7.45
CA TRP A 465 -13.72 -18.64 -8.15
C TRP A 465 -14.64 -17.43 -8.05
N LYS A 466 -15.10 -16.93 -9.19
CA LYS A 466 -15.98 -15.77 -9.25
C LYS A 466 -17.26 -16.11 -10.00
N SER A 467 -18.42 -15.77 -9.43
CA SER A 467 -19.73 -15.90 -10.06
C SER A 467 -20.47 -14.58 -9.99
N SER A 468 -21.23 -14.27 -11.02
CA SER A 468 -22.08 -13.08 -11.06
C SER A 468 -23.43 -13.39 -11.71
N ILE A 469 -24.45 -12.64 -11.27
CA ILE A 469 -25.76 -12.63 -11.89
C ILE A 469 -26.31 -11.21 -11.89
N ALA A 470 -26.93 -10.78 -12.99
CA ALA A 470 -27.52 -9.47 -13.10
C ALA A 470 -28.82 -9.48 -13.90
N VAL A 471 -29.72 -8.60 -13.52
CA VAL A 471 -30.97 -8.29 -14.23
C VAL A 471 -30.91 -6.85 -14.67
N ASP A 472 -31.04 -6.61 -15.96
CA ASP A 472 -31.19 -5.28 -16.55
C ASP A 472 -32.61 -5.12 -17.02
N TYR A 473 -33.33 -4.10 -16.51
CA TYR A 473 -34.72 -3.85 -16.81
C TYR A 473 -34.93 -2.41 -17.31
N THR A 474 -35.43 -2.28 -18.51
CA THR A 474 -35.90 -1.00 -19.05
C THR A 474 -37.37 -0.83 -18.67
N VAL A 475 -37.66 0.10 -17.77
CA VAL A 475 -39.01 0.34 -17.25
C VAL A 475 -39.86 0.97 -18.36
N PRO A 476 -41.10 0.48 -18.64
CA PRO A 476 -41.92 0.98 -19.72
C PRO A 476 -42.65 2.29 -19.34
N VAL A 477 -41.90 3.37 -19.24
CA VAL A 477 -42.37 4.73 -19.00
C VAL A 477 -42.07 5.62 -20.20
N SER A 478 -42.56 6.87 -20.19
CA SER A 478 -42.47 7.80 -21.32
C SER A 478 -41.04 8.33 -21.59
N PHE A 479 -40.07 8.03 -20.75
CA PHE A 479 -38.67 8.42 -20.87
C PHE A 479 -37.75 7.23 -20.58
N PRO A 480 -36.48 7.26 -21.02
CA PRO A 480 -35.54 6.20 -20.73
C PRO A 480 -35.32 6.05 -19.21
N LEU A 481 -35.70 4.90 -18.68
CA LEU A 481 -35.48 4.52 -17.28
C LEU A 481 -35.01 3.07 -17.23
N ASN A 482 -33.72 2.88 -16.80
CA ASN A 482 -33.13 1.59 -16.72
C ASN A 482 -32.74 1.28 -15.26
N VAL A 483 -33.05 0.08 -14.82
CA VAL A 483 -32.70 -0.46 -13.51
C VAL A 483 -31.88 -1.70 -13.70
N THR A 484 -30.70 -1.72 -13.08
CA THR A 484 -29.81 -2.90 -13.03
C THR A 484 -29.67 -3.36 -11.60
N VAL A 485 -29.87 -4.65 -11.36
CA VAL A 485 -29.56 -5.32 -10.09
C VAL A 485 -28.51 -6.38 -10.37
N GLU A 486 -27.37 -6.31 -9.69
CA GLU A 486 -26.25 -7.24 -9.87
C GLU A 486 -25.77 -7.79 -8.54
N GLY A 487 -25.53 -9.10 -8.51
CA GLY A 487 -24.87 -9.81 -7.43
C GLY A 487 -23.56 -10.46 -7.92
N ILE A 488 -22.49 -10.31 -7.14
CA ILE A 488 -21.19 -10.94 -7.42
C ILE A 488 -20.77 -11.71 -6.18
N TYR A 489 -20.28 -12.93 -6.36
CA TYR A 489 -19.70 -13.78 -5.32
C TYR A 489 -18.29 -14.22 -5.71
N ASN A 490 -17.36 -14.15 -4.77
CA ASN A 490 -15.98 -14.62 -4.93
C ASN A 490 -15.65 -15.62 -3.82
N LYS A 491 -15.02 -16.75 -4.18
CA LYS A 491 -14.43 -17.70 -3.25
C LYS A 491 -12.92 -17.76 -3.49
N THR A 492 -12.14 -17.55 -2.44
CA THR A 492 -10.69 -17.71 -2.49
C THR A 492 -10.33 -19.19 -2.67
N LEU A 493 -9.44 -19.47 -3.62
CA LEU A 493 -8.82 -20.77 -3.82
C LEU A 493 -7.35 -20.76 -3.41
N ASN A 494 -6.62 -19.73 -3.85
CA ASN A 494 -5.27 -19.44 -3.40
C ASN A 494 -5.20 -17.93 -3.11
N ALA A 495 -4.94 -17.56 -1.87
CA ALA A 495 -4.52 -16.20 -1.51
C ALA A 495 -3.16 -16.28 -0.84
N ALA A 496 -2.38 -15.23 -0.95
CA ALA A 496 -1.13 -15.12 -0.23
C ALA A 496 -1.40 -14.89 1.26
N MET A 497 -0.64 -15.55 2.11
CA MET A 497 -0.60 -15.30 3.55
C MET A 497 0.83 -15.44 4.05
N LEU A 498 1.12 -14.87 5.21
CA LEU A 498 2.38 -15.06 5.91
C LEU A 498 2.15 -15.88 7.19
N LYS A 499 3.11 -16.74 7.50
CA LYS A 499 3.20 -17.46 8.78
C LYS A 499 4.61 -17.32 9.35
N ASP A 500 4.72 -17.46 10.65
CA ASP A 500 6.01 -17.61 11.33
C ASP A 500 6.27 -19.11 11.60
N TRP A 501 7.18 -19.71 10.81
CA TRP A 501 7.51 -21.13 10.97
C TRP A 501 8.26 -21.43 12.26
N SER A 502 8.80 -20.42 12.94
CA SER A 502 9.48 -20.65 14.22
C SER A 502 8.53 -21.06 15.34
N GLN A 503 7.25 -20.72 15.23
CA GLN A 503 6.27 -20.99 16.27
C GLN A 503 5.67 -22.39 16.17
N LYS A 504 5.56 -23.06 17.30
CA LYS A 504 4.89 -24.37 17.47
C LYS A 504 3.36 -24.20 17.39
N ASP A 505 2.68 -25.32 17.12
CA ASP A 505 1.21 -25.37 17.19
C ASP A 505 0.73 -25.11 18.62
N ILE A 506 -0.37 -24.35 18.76
CA ILE A 506 -0.99 -24.03 20.05
C ILE A 506 -1.74 -25.19 20.71
N ASN A 507 -1.81 -26.34 20.06
CA ASN A 507 -2.46 -27.53 20.59
C ASN A 507 -1.75 -27.98 21.88
N GLY A 508 -2.51 -28.04 22.96
CA GLY A 508 -1.98 -28.40 24.28
C GLY A 508 -1.39 -27.24 25.09
N PHE A 509 -1.36 -26.00 24.58
CA PHE A 509 -0.98 -24.85 25.37
C PHE A 509 -2.01 -24.59 26.48
N THR A 510 -1.53 -24.16 27.63
CA THR A 510 -2.39 -23.67 28.70
C THR A 510 -3.18 -22.45 28.26
N ARG A 511 -4.31 -22.20 28.91
CA ARG A 511 -5.15 -21.02 28.62
C ARG A 511 -5.41 -20.26 29.90
N PHE A 512 -5.69 -18.97 29.80
CA PHE A 512 -6.14 -18.22 30.99
C PHE A 512 -7.46 -18.77 31.49
N ASN A 513 -7.65 -18.67 32.81
CA ASN A 513 -8.95 -18.92 33.45
C ASN A 513 -9.91 -17.75 33.15
N GLY A 514 -11.21 -18.03 33.18
CA GLY A 514 -12.25 -17.01 33.01
C GLY A 514 -12.74 -16.78 31.60
N ALA A 515 -13.20 -15.55 31.34
CA ALA A 515 -13.86 -15.18 30.09
C ALA A 515 -12.88 -15.03 28.90
N ASP A 516 -11.73 -14.40 29.15
CA ASP A 516 -10.63 -14.33 28.17
C ASP A 516 -9.81 -15.62 28.27
N ASN A 517 -10.21 -16.62 27.51
CA ASN A 517 -9.64 -17.97 27.52
C ASN A 517 -8.72 -18.22 26.31
N ARG A 518 -7.85 -17.25 25.99
CA ARG A 518 -6.88 -17.44 24.90
C ARG A 518 -5.73 -18.35 25.30
N PRO A 519 -5.02 -18.99 24.33
CA PRO A 519 -3.83 -19.78 24.65
C PRO A 519 -2.71 -18.88 25.16
N VAL A 520 -1.89 -19.39 26.06
CA VAL A 520 -0.68 -18.76 26.59
C VAL A 520 0.52 -19.48 26.00
N PHE A 521 1.37 -18.76 25.32
CA PHE A 521 2.59 -19.30 24.71
C PHE A 521 3.63 -19.56 25.78
N PRO A 522 4.07 -20.81 25.99
CA PRO A 522 5.12 -21.10 26.95
C PRO A 522 6.48 -20.59 26.45
N SER A 523 7.47 -20.52 27.31
CA SER A 523 8.82 -20.06 26.96
C SER A 523 9.51 -20.91 25.88
N ASP A 524 9.06 -22.13 25.66
CA ASP A 524 9.50 -23.06 24.61
C ASP A 524 8.52 -23.16 23.44
N ALA A 525 7.66 -22.14 23.25
CA ALA A 525 6.68 -22.10 22.14
C ALA A 525 7.32 -22.00 20.74
N THR A 526 8.61 -21.68 20.66
CA THR A 526 9.37 -21.68 19.41
C THR A 526 10.19 -22.97 19.26
N TYR A 527 10.49 -23.35 18.02
CA TYR A 527 11.43 -24.43 17.75
C TYR A 527 12.83 -23.99 18.15
N THR A 528 13.68 -24.96 18.50
CA THR A 528 15.06 -24.75 18.97
C THR A 528 16.04 -25.51 18.09
N ASP A 529 17.28 -25.02 18.03
CA ASP A 529 18.40 -25.77 17.46
C ASP A 529 18.85 -26.92 18.40
N GLU A 530 19.85 -27.69 17.98
CA GLU A 530 20.39 -28.81 18.75
C GLU A 530 21.01 -28.37 20.10
N ALA A 531 21.41 -27.12 20.23
CA ALA A 531 21.92 -26.52 21.47
C ALA A 531 20.80 -26.00 22.39
N GLY A 532 19.53 -26.13 21.99
CA GLY A 532 18.37 -25.66 22.75
C GLY A 532 18.13 -24.15 22.65
N LYS A 533 18.78 -23.45 21.71
CA LYS A 533 18.55 -22.03 21.43
C LYS A 533 17.37 -21.86 20.49
N SER A 534 16.45 -20.94 20.79
CA SER A 534 15.32 -20.63 19.94
C SER A 534 15.78 -20.24 18.52
N LEU A 535 15.12 -20.82 17.52
CA LEU A 535 15.31 -20.46 16.13
C LEU A 535 14.78 -19.04 15.87
N PRO A 536 15.36 -18.29 14.93
CA PRO A 536 14.85 -16.99 14.54
C PRO A 536 13.46 -17.09 13.93
N SER A 537 12.65 -16.03 14.02
CA SER A 537 11.38 -15.93 13.32
C SER A 537 11.59 -16.15 11.82
N ALA A 538 10.74 -16.99 11.22
CA ALA A 538 10.80 -17.36 9.82
C ALA A 538 9.48 -17.01 9.12
N TYR A 539 9.43 -15.84 8.50
CA TYR A 539 8.24 -15.31 7.84
C TYR A 539 8.09 -15.91 6.44
N MET A 540 7.22 -16.91 6.35
CA MET A 540 7.02 -17.68 5.13
C MET A 540 5.79 -17.22 4.35
N LEU A 541 6.00 -16.88 3.08
CA LEU A 541 4.93 -16.58 2.14
C LEU A 541 4.30 -17.90 1.67
N GLU A 542 3.06 -18.15 2.07
CA GLU A 542 2.29 -19.36 1.80
C GLU A 542 0.95 -19.05 1.13
N ASN A 543 0.19 -20.09 0.79
CA ASN A 543 -1.18 -19.96 0.30
C ASN A 543 -2.23 -20.34 1.34
N THR A 544 -3.41 -19.72 1.19
CA THR A 544 -4.63 -20.14 1.89
C THR A 544 -5.81 -20.21 0.93
N SER A 545 -6.70 -21.18 1.14
CA SER A 545 -7.99 -21.29 0.45
C SER A 545 -9.15 -20.65 1.26
N ARG A 546 -8.86 -20.09 2.43
CA ARG A 546 -9.83 -19.46 3.30
C ARG A 546 -10.08 -18.03 2.84
N GLY A 547 -11.34 -17.66 2.74
CA GLY A 547 -11.77 -16.34 2.31
C GLY A 547 -12.92 -16.41 1.31
N TYR A 548 -13.74 -15.37 1.32
CA TYR A 548 -14.80 -15.14 0.35
C TYR A 548 -15.22 -13.67 0.37
N GLY A 549 -15.89 -13.25 -0.68
CA GLY A 549 -16.53 -11.95 -0.72
C GLY A 549 -17.78 -11.99 -1.59
N TRP A 550 -18.69 -11.06 -1.33
CA TRP A 550 -19.82 -10.83 -2.21
C TRP A 550 -20.20 -9.36 -2.22
N SER A 551 -20.79 -8.93 -3.32
CA SER A 551 -21.36 -7.59 -3.43
C SER A 551 -22.68 -7.65 -4.15
N THR A 552 -23.60 -6.77 -3.75
CA THR A 552 -24.86 -6.54 -4.44
C THR A 552 -24.97 -5.07 -4.75
N SER A 553 -25.31 -4.75 -6.00
CA SER A 553 -25.52 -3.37 -6.44
C SER A 553 -26.88 -3.19 -7.12
N VAL A 554 -27.47 -2.03 -6.90
CA VAL A 554 -28.67 -1.56 -7.61
C VAL A 554 -28.30 -0.23 -8.25
N THR A 555 -28.47 -0.14 -9.57
CA THR A 555 -28.22 1.08 -10.35
C THR A 555 -29.48 1.50 -11.09
N VAL A 556 -29.84 2.77 -10.98
CA VAL A 556 -30.95 3.39 -11.69
C VAL A 556 -30.43 4.52 -12.57
N ASN A 557 -30.72 4.47 -13.86
CA ASN A 557 -30.40 5.53 -14.82
C ASN A 557 -31.67 6.05 -15.42
N ALA A 558 -31.93 7.37 -15.42
CA ALA A 558 -33.09 8.01 -15.94
C ALA A 558 -32.74 9.22 -16.80
N ALA A 559 -33.42 9.38 -17.93
CA ALA A 559 -33.34 10.56 -18.78
C ALA A 559 -34.75 11.16 -19.00
N PRO A 560 -35.33 11.85 -17.97
CA PRO A 560 -36.70 12.37 -18.02
C PRO A 560 -36.90 13.45 -19.10
N ALA A 561 -35.82 14.06 -19.54
CA ALA A 561 -35.76 14.95 -20.69
C ALA A 561 -34.44 14.79 -21.44
N LYS A 562 -34.39 15.17 -22.72
CA LYS A 562 -33.15 15.07 -23.56
C LYS A 562 -31.96 15.84 -22.99
N TRP A 563 -32.15 16.76 -22.07
CA TRP A 563 -31.16 17.63 -21.47
C TRP A 563 -30.91 17.30 -20.00
N ILE A 564 -31.60 16.29 -19.42
CA ILE A 564 -31.40 15.83 -18.03
C ILE A 564 -30.99 14.35 -18.04
N ASN A 565 -29.87 14.03 -17.37
CA ASN A 565 -29.49 12.65 -17.05
C ASN A 565 -29.35 12.53 -15.54
N LEU A 566 -30.00 11.53 -14.98
CA LEU A 566 -29.96 11.18 -13.57
C LEU A 566 -29.41 9.76 -13.42
N MET A 567 -28.59 9.55 -12.40
CA MET A 567 -28.10 8.23 -12.02
C MET A 567 -28.10 8.12 -10.50
N ALA A 568 -28.49 6.96 -9.99
CA ALA A 568 -28.30 6.58 -8.59
C ALA A 568 -27.84 5.12 -8.50
N ALA A 569 -26.88 4.85 -7.64
CA ALA A 569 -26.39 3.49 -7.41
C ALA A 569 -26.10 3.28 -5.92
N TYR A 570 -26.48 2.11 -5.42
CA TYR A 570 -26.12 1.63 -4.09
C TYR A 570 -25.42 0.29 -4.20
N THR A 571 -24.33 0.13 -3.47
CA THR A 571 -23.58 -1.13 -3.39
C THR A 571 -23.36 -1.51 -1.94
N HIS A 572 -23.66 -2.76 -1.62
CA HIS A 572 -23.29 -3.40 -0.37
C HIS A 572 -22.23 -4.48 -0.64
N THR A 573 -21.14 -4.49 0.15
CA THR A 573 -19.99 -5.39 -0.04
C THR A 573 -19.60 -6.06 1.27
N VAL A 574 -19.40 -7.36 1.21
CA VAL A 574 -18.79 -8.17 2.27
C VAL A 574 -17.50 -8.80 1.73
N SER A 575 -16.40 -8.66 2.45
CA SER A 575 -15.13 -9.33 2.15
C SER A 575 -14.60 -9.96 3.43
N LYS A 576 -14.38 -11.26 3.42
CA LYS A 576 -13.81 -12.03 4.52
C LYS A 576 -12.51 -12.69 4.07
N GLU A 577 -11.46 -12.49 4.84
CA GLU A 577 -10.10 -12.98 4.57
C GLU A 577 -9.41 -13.44 5.86
N VAL A 578 -8.25 -14.04 5.77
CA VAL A 578 -7.43 -14.43 6.94
C VAL A 578 -6.16 -13.60 7.06
N THR A 579 -5.87 -12.76 6.06
CA THR A 579 -4.74 -11.83 6.08
C THR A 579 -5.07 -10.62 5.21
N SER A 580 -4.78 -9.44 5.72
CA SER A 580 -5.04 -8.18 5.00
C SER A 580 -3.82 -7.68 4.23
N LEU A 581 -2.65 -8.33 4.39
CA LEU A 581 -1.35 -7.90 3.85
C LEU A 581 -1.17 -6.36 3.99
N PRO A 582 -1.22 -5.81 5.21
CA PRO A 582 -1.29 -4.36 5.42
C PRO A 582 0.00 -3.61 5.07
N GLY A 583 1.07 -4.32 4.79
CA GLY A 583 2.38 -3.79 4.39
C GLY A 583 3.08 -4.69 3.39
N SER A 584 4.19 -4.22 2.83
CA SER A 584 5.05 -4.97 1.91
C SER A 584 6.18 -5.73 2.62
N ASN A 585 6.57 -5.31 3.82
CA ASN A 585 7.57 -6.00 4.65
C ASN A 585 6.89 -7.15 5.41
N ALA A 586 7.49 -8.34 5.37
CA ALA A 586 6.91 -9.57 5.94
C ALA A 586 6.66 -9.46 7.45
N SER A 587 7.60 -8.91 8.22
CA SER A 587 7.44 -8.72 9.66
C SER A 587 6.30 -7.73 9.98
N SER A 588 6.17 -6.65 9.21
CA SER A 588 5.10 -5.68 9.38
C SER A 588 3.73 -6.27 9.11
N VAL A 589 3.59 -7.17 8.14
CA VAL A 589 2.31 -7.84 7.83
C VAL A 589 1.79 -8.60 9.06
N LEU A 590 2.64 -9.37 9.72
CA LEU A 590 2.25 -10.12 10.92
C LEU A 590 2.02 -9.20 12.13
N ASN A 591 2.86 -8.17 12.29
CA ASN A 591 2.74 -7.20 13.38
C ASN A 591 1.52 -6.28 13.29
N TYR A 592 0.86 -6.15 12.13
CA TYR A 592 -0.34 -5.30 11.97
C TYR A 592 -1.64 -6.09 11.82
N LEU A 593 -1.63 -7.39 12.09
CA LEU A 593 -2.82 -8.23 12.00
C LEU A 593 -3.28 -8.71 13.39
N SER A 594 -4.42 -8.19 13.84
CA SER A 594 -5.00 -8.52 15.15
C SER A 594 -5.39 -10.00 15.22
N THR A 595 -4.98 -10.67 16.30
CA THR A 595 -5.31 -12.09 16.58
C THR A 595 -5.46 -12.34 18.09
N TYR A 596 -5.97 -13.48 18.50
CA TYR A 596 -6.03 -13.90 19.89
C TYR A 596 -5.57 -15.37 20.09
N GLU A 597 -5.22 -16.06 18.99
CA GLU A 597 -4.70 -17.44 19.04
C GLU A 597 -3.27 -17.52 18.46
N GLY A 598 -2.58 -16.36 18.35
CA GLY A 598 -1.24 -16.25 17.78
C GLY A 598 -1.23 -16.12 16.25
N VAL A 599 -0.10 -15.66 15.72
CA VAL A 599 0.06 -15.23 14.32
C VAL A 599 -0.10 -16.33 13.28
N ASN A 600 -0.07 -17.60 13.66
CA ASN A 600 -0.28 -18.72 12.73
C ASN A 600 -1.73 -19.21 12.70
N ASN A 601 -2.61 -18.70 13.56
CA ASN A 601 -3.96 -19.20 13.79
C ASN A 601 -5.04 -18.15 13.47
N PHE A 602 -4.88 -17.42 12.38
CA PHE A 602 -5.85 -16.41 11.95
C PHE A 602 -7.22 -16.99 11.65
N ARG A 603 -8.26 -16.30 12.09
CA ARG A 603 -9.65 -16.57 11.74
C ARG A 603 -10.09 -15.71 10.57
N LEU A 604 -11.19 -16.09 9.92
CA LEU A 604 -11.83 -15.24 8.92
C LEU A 604 -12.31 -13.94 9.55
N HIS A 605 -11.89 -12.83 9.01
CA HIS A 605 -12.21 -11.48 9.45
C HIS A 605 -12.51 -10.55 8.25
N ASN A 606 -12.98 -9.34 8.52
CA ASN A 606 -13.23 -8.36 7.47
C ASN A 606 -11.92 -7.90 6.80
N GLY A 607 -11.99 -7.62 5.50
CA GLY A 607 -10.88 -7.02 4.78
C GLY A 607 -10.54 -5.62 5.30
N LEU A 608 -9.23 -5.30 5.37
CA LEU A 608 -8.74 -4.02 5.90
C LEU A 608 -9.33 -2.81 5.17
N ASN A 609 -9.45 -2.89 3.85
CA ASN A 609 -9.87 -1.78 2.99
C ASN A 609 -11.30 -1.94 2.46
N VAL A 610 -12.14 -2.77 3.10
CA VAL A 610 -13.50 -2.95 2.63
C VAL A 610 -14.37 -1.71 2.89
N THR A 611 -15.11 -1.29 1.86
CA THR A 611 -16.18 -0.29 1.95
C THR A 611 -17.51 -1.04 1.93
N PRO A 612 -18.12 -1.33 3.11
CA PRO A 612 -19.29 -2.18 3.16
C PRO A 612 -20.51 -1.57 2.50
N ASP A 613 -20.65 -0.25 2.57
CA ASP A 613 -21.80 0.44 1.98
C ASP A 613 -21.33 1.70 1.25
N ARG A 614 -21.79 1.85 0.00
CA ARG A 614 -21.56 3.04 -0.81
C ARG A 614 -22.81 3.39 -1.60
N PHE A 615 -23.18 4.66 -1.57
CA PHE A 615 -24.25 5.21 -2.41
C PHE A 615 -23.68 6.39 -3.21
N ILE A 616 -24.02 6.44 -4.48
CA ILE A 616 -23.68 7.55 -5.37
C ILE A 616 -24.93 7.98 -6.15
N ALA A 617 -25.14 9.28 -6.29
CA ALA A 617 -26.14 9.84 -7.17
C ALA A 617 -25.56 10.99 -7.97
N SER A 618 -25.97 11.14 -9.21
CA SER A 618 -25.57 12.26 -10.06
C SER A 618 -26.74 12.81 -10.87
N ALA A 619 -26.72 14.11 -11.06
CA ALA A 619 -27.63 14.83 -11.95
C ALA A 619 -26.78 15.67 -12.91
N THR A 620 -26.99 15.49 -14.22
CA THR A 620 -26.33 16.28 -15.26
C THR A 620 -27.37 16.95 -16.13
N ILE A 621 -27.24 18.25 -16.31
CA ILE A 621 -28.12 19.09 -17.10
C ILE A 621 -27.32 19.77 -18.21
N ASN A 622 -27.72 19.57 -19.47
CA ASN A 622 -27.05 20.14 -20.64
C ASN A 622 -28.05 20.89 -21.45
N ASP A 623 -28.12 22.22 -21.35
CA ASP A 623 -29.09 23.02 -22.10
C ASP A 623 -28.60 23.33 -23.55
N LYS A 624 -29.49 23.83 -24.34
CA LYS A 624 -29.19 24.20 -25.74
C LYS A 624 -28.39 25.49 -25.85
N SER A 625 -28.29 26.25 -24.76
CA SER A 625 -27.55 27.52 -24.71
C SER A 625 -26.06 27.30 -24.35
N GLY A 626 -25.62 26.04 -24.22
CA GLY A 626 -24.23 25.68 -23.93
C GLY A 626 -23.91 25.65 -22.45
N ASN A 627 -24.94 25.62 -21.56
CA ASN A 627 -24.71 25.44 -20.12
C ASN A 627 -24.72 23.93 -19.76
N HIS A 628 -23.75 23.55 -18.97
CA HIS A 628 -23.59 22.19 -18.45
C HIS A 628 -23.47 22.24 -16.93
N PHE A 629 -24.44 21.70 -16.23
CA PHE A 629 -24.44 21.57 -14.78
C PHE A 629 -24.25 20.09 -14.41
N SER A 630 -23.43 19.81 -13.44
CA SER A 630 -23.31 18.48 -12.84
C SER A 630 -23.28 18.60 -11.33
N LEU A 631 -24.07 17.77 -10.66
CA LEU A 631 -24.08 17.57 -9.23
C LEU A 631 -23.85 16.10 -8.96
N ILE A 632 -22.90 15.78 -8.09
CA ILE A 632 -22.60 14.42 -7.67
C ILE A 632 -22.69 14.39 -6.14
N TYR A 633 -23.54 13.52 -5.64
CA TYR A 633 -23.58 13.17 -4.22
C TYR A 633 -23.02 11.76 -4.04
N GLU A 634 -22.09 11.62 -3.11
CA GLU A 634 -21.49 10.34 -2.74
C GLU A 634 -21.49 10.19 -1.22
N THR A 635 -21.86 9.01 -0.76
CA THR A 635 -21.75 8.65 0.65
C THR A 635 -21.26 7.21 0.81
N TRP A 636 -20.39 6.99 1.79
CA TRP A 636 -19.84 5.67 2.09
C TRP A 636 -19.42 5.57 3.55
N ARG A 637 -19.25 4.34 4.03
CA ARG A 637 -18.59 4.06 5.31
C ARG A 637 -17.47 3.01 5.13
N GLY A 638 -16.50 2.99 6.03
CA GLY A 638 -15.32 2.13 5.91
C GLY A 638 -14.29 2.69 4.93
N GLY A 639 -13.58 1.84 4.22
CA GLY A 639 -12.50 2.18 3.28
C GLY A 639 -11.11 1.96 3.87
N TYR A 640 -10.84 2.34 5.11
CA TYR A 640 -9.80 1.83 5.98
C TYR A 640 -10.43 1.49 7.32
N ASN A 641 -10.30 0.23 7.75
CA ASN A 641 -11.00 -0.29 8.92
C ASN A 641 -10.00 -0.60 10.02
N TYR A 642 -10.43 -0.46 11.27
CA TYR A 642 -9.56 -0.61 12.43
C TYR A 642 -9.96 -1.83 13.26
N SER A 643 -9.10 -2.19 14.21
CA SER A 643 -9.31 -3.29 15.15
C SER A 643 -9.19 -2.77 16.57
N TYR A 644 -10.03 -3.23 17.48
CA TYR A 644 -9.80 -3.02 18.93
C TYR A 644 -8.75 -4.01 19.44
N MET A 645 -7.69 -3.50 20.05
CA MET A 645 -6.53 -4.28 20.46
C MET A 645 -6.11 -3.98 21.90
N LEU A 646 -5.32 -4.89 22.47
CA LEU A 646 -4.59 -4.66 23.71
C LEU A 646 -3.38 -3.74 23.47
N ALA A 647 -2.94 -3.07 24.52
CA ALA A 647 -1.76 -2.20 24.44
C ALA A 647 -0.42 -2.96 24.40
N ASN A 648 -0.43 -4.23 24.77
CA ASN A 648 0.74 -5.09 24.88
C ASN A 648 0.41 -6.54 24.54
N ASP A 649 1.47 -7.35 24.35
CA ASP A 649 1.38 -8.80 24.18
C ASP A 649 0.83 -9.42 25.48
N ILE A 650 -0.30 -10.12 25.38
CA ILE A 650 -0.93 -10.81 26.51
C ILE A 650 -0.61 -12.30 26.54
N ASN A 651 -0.51 -12.90 25.35
CA ASN A 651 -0.39 -14.34 25.22
C ASN A 651 1.05 -14.86 25.20
N GLY A 652 2.04 -13.94 25.08
CA GLY A 652 3.47 -14.28 25.07
C GLY A 652 3.97 -14.79 23.73
N ASP A 653 3.27 -14.53 22.61
CA ASP A 653 3.69 -14.97 21.28
C ASP A 653 4.75 -14.05 20.65
N GLY A 654 5.10 -12.93 21.30
CA GLY A 654 6.08 -11.95 20.85
C GLY A 654 5.50 -10.86 19.93
N TYR A 655 4.19 -10.84 19.70
CA TYR A 655 3.52 -9.86 18.82
C TYR A 655 2.53 -9.00 19.64
N ASN A 656 2.58 -7.68 19.46
CA ASN A 656 1.78 -6.70 20.22
C ASN A 656 0.47 -6.34 19.51
N TYR A 657 -0.22 -7.30 18.88
CA TYR A 657 -1.45 -7.09 18.10
C TYR A 657 -2.58 -8.01 18.53
N ASP A 658 -2.70 -8.21 19.85
CA ASP A 658 -3.73 -9.02 20.45
C ASP A 658 -5.10 -8.36 20.45
N ALA A 659 -6.11 -9.06 19.91
CA ALA A 659 -7.50 -8.61 19.97
C ALA A 659 -7.99 -8.54 21.42
N ILE A 660 -8.79 -7.53 21.78
CA ILE A 660 -9.45 -7.50 23.09
C ILE A 660 -10.55 -8.55 23.15
N TYR A 661 -10.75 -9.13 24.33
CA TYR A 661 -12.02 -9.76 24.68
C TYR A 661 -12.96 -8.69 25.25
N ILE A 662 -14.21 -8.65 24.77
CA ILE A 662 -15.21 -7.67 25.18
C ILE A 662 -16.11 -8.34 26.22
N PRO A 663 -15.90 -8.11 27.55
CA PRO A 663 -16.66 -8.81 28.56
C PRO A 663 -18.12 -8.37 28.60
N THR A 664 -18.99 -9.27 29.03
CA THR A 664 -20.37 -8.91 29.44
C THR A 664 -20.40 -8.35 30.87
N ASP A 665 -21.45 -7.58 31.19
CA ASP A 665 -21.65 -7.08 32.55
C ASP A 665 -21.67 -8.21 33.60
N LYS A 666 -22.26 -9.36 33.23
CA LYS A 666 -22.28 -10.57 34.08
C LYS A 666 -20.87 -11.09 34.34
N GLN A 667 -20.02 -11.22 33.33
CA GLN A 667 -18.65 -11.72 33.45
C GLN A 667 -17.77 -10.80 34.29
N VAL A 668 -18.03 -9.51 34.26
CA VAL A 668 -17.35 -8.55 35.13
C VAL A 668 -17.88 -8.65 36.56
N ALA A 669 -19.18 -8.82 36.74
CA ALA A 669 -19.82 -8.91 38.06
C ALA A 669 -19.48 -10.21 38.80
N ASP A 670 -19.39 -11.35 38.12
CA ASP A 670 -19.06 -12.66 38.71
C ASP A 670 -17.54 -12.91 38.79
N GLY A 671 -16.70 -11.97 38.37
CA GLY A 671 -15.24 -12.03 38.44
C GLY A 671 -14.59 -12.95 37.43
N SER A 672 -15.32 -13.40 36.41
CA SER A 672 -14.74 -14.17 35.31
C SER A 672 -13.94 -13.31 34.30
N PHE A 673 -14.07 -11.97 34.37
CA PHE A 673 -13.18 -11.00 33.75
C PHE A 673 -12.74 -9.97 34.80
N ARG A 674 -11.42 -9.76 34.96
CA ARG A 674 -10.85 -9.03 36.10
C ARG A 674 -10.09 -7.77 35.75
N PHE A 675 -10.32 -6.71 36.49
CA PHE A 675 -9.57 -5.46 36.39
C PHE A 675 -8.68 -5.29 37.62
N VAL A 676 -7.59 -4.53 37.48
CA VAL A 676 -6.68 -4.24 38.60
C VAL A 676 -7.30 -3.26 39.60
N SER A 677 -8.28 -2.46 39.19
CA SER A 677 -9.02 -1.55 40.05
C SER A 677 -10.49 -1.37 39.65
N GLU A 678 -11.33 -0.90 40.57
CA GLU A 678 -12.72 -0.53 40.27
C GLU A 678 -12.81 0.68 39.31
N ASP A 679 -11.81 1.58 39.34
CA ASP A 679 -11.75 2.72 38.42
C ASP A 679 -11.48 2.26 36.98
N ASP A 680 -10.56 1.32 36.78
CA ASP A 680 -10.30 0.70 35.48
C ASP A 680 -11.54 0.02 34.93
N LYS A 681 -12.21 -0.77 35.74
CA LYS A 681 -13.46 -1.43 35.41
C LYS A 681 -14.53 -0.43 34.99
N THR A 682 -14.75 0.61 35.80
CA THR A 682 -15.76 1.63 35.51
C THR A 682 -15.47 2.34 34.20
N ARG A 683 -14.23 2.82 33.99
CA ARG A 683 -13.83 3.50 32.77
C ARG A 683 -14.05 2.63 31.51
N PHE A 684 -13.61 1.38 31.58
CA PHE A 684 -13.74 0.47 30.43
C PHE A 684 -15.20 0.13 30.14
N MET A 685 -15.98 -0.27 31.13
CA MET A 685 -17.37 -0.66 30.90
C MET A 685 -18.25 0.51 30.46
N ASP A 686 -18.02 1.71 31.03
CA ASP A 686 -18.69 2.93 30.53
C ASP A 686 -18.37 3.21 29.05
N TYR A 687 -17.12 2.99 28.63
CA TYR A 687 -16.74 3.11 27.22
C TYR A 687 -17.42 2.03 26.38
N VAL A 688 -17.42 0.77 26.80
CA VAL A 688 -18.08 -0.35 26.11
C VAL A 688 -19.58 -0.07 25.90
N HIS A 689 -20.28 0.44 26.91
CA HIS A 689 -21.70 0.74 26.80
C HIS A 689 -22.03 1.91 25.86
N ASN A 690 -21.09 2.84 25.65
CA ASN A 690 -21.24 4.01 24.80
C ASN A 690 -20.72 3.80 23.37
N ASP A 691 -19.88 2.77 23.11
CA ASP A 691 -19.44 2.43 21.78
C ASP A 691 -20.36 1.40 21.12
N SER A 692 -20.86 1.71 19.93
CA SER A 692 -21.84 0.85 19.26
C SER A 692 -21.32 -0.51 18.84
N TYR A 693 -20.03 -0.63 18.51
CA TYR A 693 -19.41 -1.91 18.15
C TYR A 693 -19.24 -2.77 19.39
N LEU A 694 -18.60 -2.23 20.41
CA LEU A 694 -18.31 -2.95 21.66
C LEU A 694 -19.58 -3.42 22.36
N LYS A 695 -20.58 -2.54 22.50
CA LYS A 695 -21.88 -2.86 23.10
C LYS A 695 -22.57 -4.05 22.44
N ASN A 696 -22.50 -4.14 21.10
CA ASN A 696 -23.17 -5.19 20.33
C ASN A 696 -22.34 -6.50 20.22
N ASN A 697 -21.10 -6.50 20.70
CA ASN A 697 -20.18 -7.64 20.62
C ASN A 697 -19.66 -8.12 21.97
N GLN A 698 -20.34 -7.80 23.07
CA GLN A 698 -19.99 -8.33 24.39
C GLN A 698 -20.01 -9.87 24.41
N GLY A 699 -19.11 -10.49 25.17
CA GLY A 699 -18.91 -11.93 25.27
C GLY A 699 -18.09 -12.52 24.12
N LYS A 700 -17.39 -11.71 23.31
CA LYS A 700 -16.60 -12.15 22.16
C LYS A 700 -15.25 -11.43 22.10
N TYR A 701 -14.31 -12.02 21.38
CA TYR A 701 -13.12 -11.27 20.93
C TYR A 701 -13.49 -10.28 19.84
N ALA A 702 -12.88 -9.11 19.88
CA ALA A 702 -13.04 -8.13 18.81
C ALA A 702 -12.54 -8.72 17.47
N GLU A 703 -13.40 -8.65 16.45
CA GLU A 703 -13.03 -9.13 15.11
C GLU A 703 -12.10 -8.12 14.43
N PRO A 704 -10.97 -8.54 13.85
CA PRO A 704 -10.09 -7.66 13.10
C PRO A 704 -10.83 -6.89 11.99
N ASN A 705 -10.44 -5.63 11.78
CA ASN A 705 -10.98 -4.74 10.75
C ASN A 705 -12.51 -4.54 10.79
N SER A 706 -13.13 -4.71 11.98
CA SER A 706 -14.58 -4.57 12.15
C SER A 706 -15.02 -3.21 12.66
N LEU A 707 -14.07 -2.37 13.05
CA LEU A 707 -14.32 -0.98 13.44
C LEU A 707 -14.30 -0.11 12.18
N TYR A 708 -15.47 0.02 11.53
CA TYR A 708 -15.63 0.78 10.29
C TYR A 708 -15.61 2.28 10.54
N SER A 709 -14.84 3.01 9.71
CA SER A 709 -14.91 4.46 9.66
C SER A 709 -16.35 4.93 9.41
N PRO A 710 -16.86 5.96 10.13
CA PRO A 710 -18.22 6.43 9.99
C PRO A 710 -18.55 6.96 8.60
N TRP A 711 -19.86 7.10 8.32
CA TRP A 711 -20.36 7.66 7.06
C TRP A 711 -19.75 9.02 6.74
N VAL A 712 -19.32 9.16 5.50
CA VAL A 712 -18.89 10.42 4.89
C VAL A 712 -19.90 10.80 3.81
N HIS A 713 -20.32 12.07 3.77
CA HIS A 713 -21.28 12.59 2.80
C HIS A 713 -20.63 13.72 2.02
N ARG A 714 -20.41 13.56 0.72
CA ARG A 714 -19.79 14.57 -0.14
C ARG A 714 -20.72 14.99 -1.27
N VAL A 715 -20.67 16.26 -1.61
CA VAL A 715 -21.31 16.82 -2.78
C VAL A 715 -20.27 17.55 -3.60
N ASP A 716 -20.18 17.21 -4.88
CA ASP A 716 -19.35 17.90 -5.86
C ASP A 716 -20.25 18.62 -6.86
N PHE A 717 -19.86 19.81 -7.25
CA PHE A 717 -20.58 20.63 -8.21
C PHE A 717 -19.66 21.03 -9.36
N SER A 718 -20.18 21.01 -10.58
CA SER A 718 -19.51 21.52 -11.76
C SER A 718 -20.47 22.34 -12.62
N TYR A 719 -20.04 23.50 -13.05
CA TYR A 719 -20.71 24.31 -14.07
C TYR A 719 -19.73 24.61 -15.19
N LYS A 720 -20.20 24.43 -16.44
CA LYS A 720 -19.42 24.79 -17.63
C LYS A 720 -20.32 25.53 -18.59
N HIS A 721 -19.72 26.53 -19.26
CA HIS A 721 -20.41 27.24 -20.35
C HIS A 721 -19.57 27.26 -21.61
N ASP A 722 -20.19 26.85 -22.73
CA ASP A 722 -19.57 26.80 -24.06
C ASP A 722 -19.94 28.03 -24.86
N PHE A 723 -18.98 28.87 -25.16
CA PHE A 723 -19.12 29.96 -26.13
C PHE A 723 -18.66 29.47 -27.50
N ASN A 724 -19.61 29.38 -28.42
CA ASN A 724 -19.30 29.04 -29.82
C ASN A 724 -18.82 30.28 -30.54
N LEU A 725 -17.60 30.22 -31.06
CA LEU A 725 -16.95 31.33 -31.76
C LEU A 725 -16.77 30.94 -33.24
N ASN A 726 -16.87 31.95 -34.09
CA ASN A 726 -16.53 31.78 -35.52
C ASN A 726 -15.33 32.70 -35.85
N VAL A 727 -14.16 32.11 -36.02
CA VAL A 727 -12.90 32.83 -36.26
C VAL A 727 -12.38 32.50 -37.65
N CYS A 728 -12.29 33.47 -38.54
CA CYS A 728 -11.85 33.30 -39.91
C CYS A 728 -12.59 32.19 -40.68
N GLY A 729 -13.89 31.99 -40.40
CA GLY A 729 -14.71 30.96 -41.05
C GLY A 729 -14.61 29.56 -40.45
N ALA A 730 -13.74 29.35 -39.45
CA ALA A 730 -13.63 28.10 -38.71
C ALA A 730 -14.44 28.16 -37.41
N LYS A 731 -15.01 27.01 -37.01
CA LYS A 731 -15.76 26.90 -35.74
C LYS A 731 -14.79 26.67 -34.57
N HIS A 732 -14.79 27.58 -33.64
CA HIS A 732 -14.03 27.50 -32.40
C HIS A 732 -14.96 27.45 -31.21
N LYS A 733 -14.48 26.98 -30.08
CA LYS A 733 -15.22 26.96 -28.82
C LYS A 733 -14.32 27.42 -27.67
N LEU A 734 -14.82 28.39 -26.91
CA LEU A 734 -14.25 28.76 -25.63
C LEU A 734 -15.14 28.19 -24.53
N GLN A 735 -14.62 27.37 -23.67
CA GLN A 735 -15.33 26.83 -22.52
C GLN A 735 -14.78 27.42 -21.24
N LEU A 736 -15.65 28.02 -20.45
CA LEU A 736 -15.36 28.42 -19.08
C LEU A 736 -15.91 27.33 -18.14
N SER A 737 -15.15 26.95 -17.12
CA SER A 737 -15.60 25.99 -16.11
C SER A 737 -15.38 26.53 -14.70
N PHE A 738 -16.29 26.15 -13.83
CA PHE A 738 -16.19 26.29 -12.38
C PHE A 738 -16.51 24.93 -11.77
N ASP A 739 -15.51 24.34 -11.13
CA ASP A 739 -15.65 23.04 -10.47
C ASP A 739 -15.40 23.21 -8.98
N MET A 740 -16.31 22.73 -8.13
CA MET A 740 -16.18 22.78 -6.69
C MET A 740 -16.34 21.40 -6.09
N LYS A 741 -15.31 20.96 -5.38
CA LYS A 741 -15.28 19.70 -4.68
C LYS A 741 -15.65 19.87 -3.22
N ASN A 742 -16.35 18.88 -2.66
CA ASN A 742 -16.78 18.85 -1.27
C ASN A 742 -17.57 20.13 -0.86
N VAL A 743 -18.59 20.49 -1.65
CA VAL A 743 -19.40 21.71 -1.47
C VAL A 743 -19.99 21.83 -0.06
N LEU A 744 -20.38 20.72 0.57
CA LEU A 744 -20.93 20.73 1.93
C LEU A 744 -19.97 21.31 2.96
N ASN A 745 -18.67 21.07 2.78
CA ASN A 745 -17.62 21.60 3.67
C ASN A 745 -17.46 23.12 3.60
N PHE A 746 -17.86 23.75 2.50
CA PHE A 746 -17.88 25.21 2.38
C PHE A 746 -18.90 25.84 3.37
N PHE A 747 -20.01 25.20 3.60
CA PHE A 747 -21.07 25.69 4.49
C PHE A 747 -20.80 25.34 5.97
N ASN A 748 -20.18 24.17 6.21
CA ASN A 748 -19.80 23.74 7.56
C ASN A 748 -18.54 22.89 7.49
N SER A 749 -17.51 23.32 8.21
CA SER A 749 -16.18 22.69 8.21
C SER A 749 -16.15 21.21 8.67
N SER A 750 -17.20 20.75 9.34
CA SER A 750 -17.33 19.34 9.75
C SER A 750 -18.05 18.45 8.74
N TRP A 751 -18.68 19.03 7.71
CA TRP A 751 -19.41 18.28 6.69
C TRP A 751 -18.47 17.80 5.57
N GLY A 752 -18.74 16.64 5.03
CA GLY A 752 -17.95 16.05 3.94
C GLY A 752 -16.53 15.64 4.35
N VAL A 753 -16.24 15.59 5.64
CA VAL A 753 -14.94 15.27 6.21
C VAL A 753 -14.96 13.83 6.73
N SER A 754 -13.94 13.04 6.39
CA SER A 754 -13.75 11.73 6.99
C SER A 754 -13.37 11.84 8.47
N LYS A 755 -13.52 10.74 9.18
CA LYS A 755 -13.07 10.65 10.57
C LYS A 755 -11.95 9.62 10.68
N HIS A 756 -11.07 9.82 11.63
CA HIS A 756 -10.05 8.85 12.04
C HIS A 756 -10.22 8.52 13.52
N LEU A 757 -9.50 7.53 14.01
CA LEU A 757 -9.51 7.20 15.43
C LEU A 757 -9.12 8.41 16.29
N ASN A 758 -9.78 8.54 17.43
CA ASN A 758 -9.42 9.57 18.40
C ASN A 758 -8.01 9.30 18.94
N PRO A 759 -7.10 10.29 18.94
CA PRO A 759 -5.77 10.13 19.53
C PRO A 759 -5.77 9.62 20.97
N ALA A 760 -6.83 9.86 21.74
CA ALA A 760 -6.97 9.36 23.11
C ALA A 760 -7.01 7.83 23.19
N ILE A 761 -7.46 7.13 22.12
CA ILE A 761 -7.45 5.67 22.02
C ILE A 761 -6.29 5.15 21.16
N GLY A 762 -5.38 6.04 20.75
CA GLY A 762 -4.23 5.72 19.92
C GLY A 762 -4.60 5.42 18.46
N ASN A 763 -3.58 5.27 17.61
CA ASN A 763 -3.76 5.02 16.17
C ASN A 763 -4.32 3.62 15.85
N GLU A 764 -4.40 2.72 16.85
CA GLU A 764 -4.74 1.31 16.69
C GLU A 764 -5.82 0.85 17.67
N ALA A 765 -6.64 1.78 18.19
CA ALA A 765 -7.72 1.52 19.16
C ALA A 765 -7.30 0.61 20.34
N ARG A 766 -6.17 0.93 20.97
CA ARG A 766 -5.64 0.23 22.15
C ARG A 766 -6.29 0.77 23.43
N ILE A 767 -7.42 0.16 23.80
CA ILE A 767 -8.29 0.64 24.88
C ILE A 767 -8.16 -0.14 26.17
N LEU A 768 -7.38 -1.21 26.19
CA LEU A 768 -7.20 -2.10 27.32
C LEU A 768 -5.74 -2.56 27.37
N LYS A 769 -5.17 -2.71 28.55
CA LYS A 769 -3.81 -3.18 28.78
C LYS A 769 -3.83 -4.41 29.69
N TYR A 770 -3.07 -5.44 29.34
CA TYR A 770 -2.82 -6.60 30.18
C TYR A 770 -1.78 -6.29 31.24
N GLU A 771 -2.05 -6.60 32.49
CA GLU A 771 -1.21 -6.30 33.67
C GLU A 771 -0.61 -7.56 34.30
N GLY A 772 -0.97 -8.74 33.84
CA GLY A 772 -0.46 -10.01 34.37
C GLY A 772 -1.55 -11.00 34.73
N VAL A 773 -1.13 -12.10 35.33
CA VAL A 773 -2.00 -13.19 35.79
C VAL A 773 -2.06 -13.13 37.31
N ASP A 774 -3.27 -13.25 37.88
CA ASP A 774 -3.44 -13.35 39.31
C ASP A 774 -3.16 -14.76 39.84
N ALA A 775 -3.22 -14.93 41.18
CA ALA A 775 -2.95 -16.19 41.85
C ALA A 775 -3.90 -17.34 41.46
N GLU A 776 -5.05 -17.02 40.87
CA GLU A 776 -6.06 -17.98 40.43
C GLU A 776 -5.97 -18.30 38.94
N GLY A 777 -4.99 -17.71 38.19
CA GLY A 777 -4.77 -17.95 36.76
C GLY A 777 -5.64 -17.12 35.84
N PHE A 778 -6.26 -16.03 36.33
CA PHE A 778 -7.04 -15.10 35.53
C PHE A 778 -6.15 -13.96 35.02
N ALA A 779 -6.30 -13.60 33.75
CA ALA A 779 -5.71 -12.38 33.23
C ALA A 779 -6.34 -11.14 33.89
N THR A 780 -5.52 -10.16 34.25
CA THR A 780 -5.96 -8.89 34.86
C THR A 780 -5.66 -7.73 33.93
N PHE A 781 -6.55 -6.72 33.94
CA PHE A 781 -6.50 -5.63 32.99
C PHE A 781 -6.57 -4.26 33.64
N SER A 782 -5.89 -3.28 33.04
CA SER A 782 -6.06 -1.86 33.33
C SER A 782 -6.60 -1.12 32.10
N THR A 783 -7.18 0.05 32.36
CA THR A 783 -7.73 0.93 31.31
C THR A 783 -6.97 2.24 31.31
N PRO A 784 -6.42 2.69 30.15
CA PRO A 784 -5.75 3.98 30.07
C PRO A 784 -6.63 5.12 30.61
N GLU A 785 -6.05 6.08 31.36
CA GLU A 785 -6.78 7.21 31.94
C GLU A 785 -7.53 8.07 30.92
N SER A 786 -7.04 8.08 29.66
CA SER A 786 -7.69 8.76 28.53
C SER A 786 -9.01 8.11 28.10
N ILE A 787 -9.34 6.91 28.59
CA ILE A 787 -10.52 6.13 28.21
C ILE A 787 -11.57 6.22 29.33
N ASN A 788 -12.76 6.66 28.98
CA ASN A 788 -13.95 6.68 29.85
C ASN A 788 -15.22 6.76 28.99
N GLY A 789 -16.41 6.77 29.63
CA GLY A 789 -17.70 6.83 28.94
C GLY A 789 -17.93 8.06 28.05
N ASN A 790 -17.17 9.13 28.22
CA ASN A 790 -17.25 10.33 27.39
C ASN A 790 -16.25 10.32 26.21
N THR A 791 -15.30 9.39 26.19
CA THR A 791 -14.29 9.27 25.14
C THR A 791 -14.96 8.88 23.83
N LYS A 792 -14.82 9.71 22.80
CA LYS A 792 -15.34 9.42 21.46
C LYS A 792 -14.34 8.56 20.70
N THR A 793 -14.82 7.50 20.06
CA THR A 793 -14.00 6.63 19.20
C THR A 793 -13.43 7.37 17.99
N TRP A 794 -14.17 8.35 17.48
CA TRP A 794 -13.87 9.04 16.22
C TRP A 794 -13.71 10.54 16.39
N THR A 795 -12.71 11.11 15.73
CA THR A 795 -12.52 12.56 15.57
C THR A 795 -12.47 12.94 14.09
N LEU A 796 -12.69 14.22 13.79
CA LEU A 796 -12.62 14.74 12.40
C LEU A 796 -11.16 14.71 11.89
N ASN A 797 -11.01 14.36 10.63
CA ASN A 797 -9.72 14.44 9.93
C ASN A 797 -9.48 15.89 9.47
N HIS A 798 -8.60 16.61 10.14
CA HIS A 798 -8.25 17.99 9.83
C HIS A 798 -7.21 18.16 8.72
N ALA A 799 -6.92 17.11 7.92
CA ALA A 799 -6.02 17.23 6.79
C ALA A 799 -6.60 18.15 5.72
N ILE A 800 -5.74 18.98 5.11
CA ILE A 800 -6.16 19.96 4.08
C ILE A 800 -6.87 19.31 2.89
N GLY A 801 -6.53 18.05 2.55
CA GLY A 801 -7.19 17.27 1.50
C GLY A 801 -8.64 16.89 1.80
N GLN A 802 -9.14 17.13 3.03
CA GLN A 802 -10.53 16.96 3.42
C GLN A 802 -11.38 18.20 3.20
N CYS A 803 -10.75 19.38 3.03
CA CYS A 803 -11.44 20.64 2.83
C CYS A 803 -12.04 20.73 1.42
N TRP A 804 -13.02 21.62 1.28
CA TRP A 804 -13.49 22.02 -0.03
C TRP A 804 -12.38 22.73 -0.83
N TYR A 805 -12.44 22.61 -2.13
CA TYR A 805 -11.67 23.46 -3.03
C TYR A 805 -12.48 23.72 -4.31
N ALA A 806 -12.23 24.87 -4.91
CA ALA A 806 -12.80 25.24 -6.18
C ALA A 806 -11.74 25.54 -7.21
N SER A 807 -12.01 25.26 -8.47
CA SER A 807 -11.18 25.59 -9.61
C SER A 807 -11.97 26.33 -10.68
N ILE A 808 -11.31 27.32 -11.30
CA ILE A 808 -11.81 27.98 -12.50
C ILE A 808 -10.92 27.57 -13.65
N GLY A 809 -11.51 27.11 -14.73
CA GLY A 809 -10.81 26.66 -15.94
C GLY A 809 -11.24 27.42 -17.19
N ILE A 810 -10.29 27.64 -18.07
CA ILE A 810 -10.53 28.18 -19.42
C ILE A 810 -9.96 27.17 -20.41
N LYS A 811 -10.81 26.72 -21.34
CA LYS A 811 -10.40 25.79 -22.41
C LYS A 811 -10.78 26.38 -23.74
N TYR A 812 -9.81 26.51 -24.62
CA TYR A 812 -10.04 26.93 -26.00
C TYR A 812 -9.89 25.71 -26.94
N CYS A 813 -10.91 25.43 -27.74
CA CYS A 813 -10.94 24.36 -28.72
C CYS A 813 -11.02 24.96 -30.12
N PHE A 814 -10.20 24.46 -31.04
CA PHE A 814 -10.18 24.84 -32.42
C PHE A 814 -10.13 23.59 -33.32
N ASN A 815 -10.74 23.65 -34.48
CA ASN A 815 -10.70 22.59 -35.49
C ASN A 815 -9.71 22.89 -36.62
#